data_be8a54569c7647226d5688f9bdd2452d
#
_entry.id   be8a54569c7647226d5688f9bdd2452d
#
_cell.length_a   1.000
_cell.length_b   1.000
_cell.length_c   1.000
_cell.angle_alpha   90.00
_cell.angle_beta   90.00
_cell.angle_gamma   90.00
#
_symmetry.space_group_name_H-M   'P 1'
#
loop_
_entity.id
_entity.type
_entity.pdbx_description
1 polymer ?
#
loop_
_entity_poly.entity_id
_entity_poly.type
_entity_poly.pdbx_seq_one_letter_code
_entity_poly.pdbx_strand_id
1 'polypeptide(L)'
;MMQWIRTDSSVQQPVFIRRFSAHCVLRAVLEITGLGIYRAELNGKRVGNDYLTPGWNDYDAYVRFQTYDVTALLETENELRVTLGEGWYMGRLGMSSGPMHHWGDRFMMWARLSLTYQDGTEQVIETDEDWKACASGILMASLYDGEHRDDTFKASEELPVEAFDPGYCLKKPVSPPIHIVTELKPTLLTTPAGETVLDFGQNFSGVLRFENFLPFGEKILLQTGEVLQGGCFYRENLLTAKSEFLYVSDGVRKSVEEAFTFHGFRYVKVTCRLDIRPEDFTGVVLSSDLKETLRCETSHPLLNRLMENARWSRLSNFLDVPTDCPQRDERLGWTGDAQAFADTACFQADCKDFYRKYMEDLRIDQTRYYHGDLPMFSPSLRGTAGIGGAVWADAGIVIPWTVYMHYGDEALLRESYPLMRDYTEVRIQKDRDLGFTHVLFDEFTFGDWLALDGLSRKSVFGGTEECFIQGVYYLQAVELTGKAARVLGKTEDAERYEQLSADIRNSLMQEYVTDGGRLALDTQTAYVLALQHGLYHDRQKMADAMKRRLRRDFYALRCGFTGAPLLLNVLLDCGLVDEAYRILLSEEYPGWLYEILHGATTIWERWNSLEEDGRVSDTGMDSFNHYAYGAVCNAVYTRIMGLRCVSPGWKKAEIAPKVRGAIRRSRIEQETVSGTWKTAWEIADDGSFSLSVSVPHGCTAHVVLPDHPEAFEEDVGEGEHRYQYMPARDYLHPFDEHALILDIMRNPQADAIFAEHAPGLHALAWDPDSDVRAKHLDELSWGVPRALRAQADGLGEKLRKVELA
;
A
#
# COMPACT_ATOMS: atom_id res chain seq x y z
N MET A 1 16.50 24.08 31.29
CA MET A 1 16.89 22.80 30.66
C MET A 1 15.63 21.95 30.62
N MET A 2 15.43 21.26 29.54
CA MET A 2 14.24 20.42 29.34
C MET A 2 14.38 19.18 30.24
N GLN A 3 13.46 18.98 31.17
CA GLN A 3 13.52 17.88 32.11
C GLN A 3 12.55 16.78 31.68
N TRP A 4 13.08 15.57 31.48
CA TRP A 4 12.33 14.36 31.34
C TRP A 4 12.16 13.66 32.67
N ILE A 5 11.14 12.86 32.83
CA ILE A 5 10.95 12.05 34.02
C ILE A 5 10.88 10.56 33.64
N ARG A 6 11.38 9.74 34.56
CA ARG A 6 11.30 8.27 34.50
C ARG A 6 10.97 7.71 35.88
N THR A 7 10.50 6.48 35.91
CA THR A 7 10.26 5.73 37.15
C THR A 7 11.17 4.52 37.23
N ASP A 8 11.12 3.82 38.36
CA ASP A 8 11.84 2.55 38.55
C ASP A 8 11.49 1.53 37.46
N SER A 9 12.49 0.80 36.99
CA SER A 9 12.33 -0.19 35.90
C SER A 9 11.44 -1.38 36.24
N SER A 10 11.14 -1.59 37.53
CA SER A 10 10.19 -2.63 37.98
C SER A 10 8.72 -2.28 37.73
N VAL A 11 8.41 -1.01 37.45
CA VAL A 11 7.05 -0.57 37.14
C VAL A 11 6.79 -0.77 35.66
N GLN A 12 6.05 -1.82 35.36
CA GLN A 12 5.60 -2.10 33.97
C GLN A 12 4.41 -1.21 33.62
N GLN A 13 4.34 -0.72 32.39
CA GLN A 13 3.32 0.18 31.84
C GLN A 13 2.91 1.27 32.86
N PRO A 14 3.82 2.20 33.23
CA PRO A 14 3.60 3.16 34.30
C PRO A 14 2.52 4.19 33.96
N VAL A 15 1.86 4.70 35.02
CA VAL A 15 1.03 5.90 34.96
C VAL A 15 1.80 7.02 35.67
N PHE A 16 2.19 8.05 34.94
CA PHE A 16 2.73 9.27 35.51
C PHE A 16 1.60 10.23 35.89
N ILE A 17 1.68 10.87 37.04
CA ILE A 17 0.61 11.64 37.64
C ILE A 17 1.12 13.01 38.08
N ARG A 18 0.43 14.11 37.68
CA ARG A 18 0.62 15.45 38.16
C ARG A 18 -0.69 16.03 38.66
N ARG A 19 -0.70 16.52 39.92
CA ARG A 19 -1.85 17.24 40.48
C ARG A 19 -1.50 18.72 40.58
N PHE A 20 -2.46 19.59 40.27
CA PHE A 20 -2.28 21.04 40.31
C PHE A 20 -3.63 21.74 40.41
N SER A 21 -3.62 22.95 40.99
CA SER A 21 -4.80 23.83 41.08
C SER A 21 -4.70 24.90 39.99
N ALA A 22 -5.82 25.21 39.35
CA ALA A 22 -5.88 26.29 38.35
C ALA A 22 -7.24 27.00 38.40
N HIS A 23 -7.25 28.33 38.48
CA HIS A 23 -8.44 29.15 38.55
C HIS A 23 -8.43 30.23 37.46
N CYS A 24 -9.57 30.53 36.87
CA CYS A 24 -9.70 31.63 35.91
C CYS A 24 -8.72 31.50 34.71
N VAL A 25 -8.49 30.28 34.22
CA VAL A 25 -7.65 30.02 33.04
C VAL A 25 -8.40 30.46 31.80
N LEU A 26 -7.74 31.26 30.97
CA LEU A 26 -8.22 31.68 29.64
C LEU A 26 -7.87 30.64 28.58
N ARG A 27 -6.65 30.10 28.65
CA ARG A 27 -6.15 29.11 27.70
C ARG A 27 -5.15 28.17 28.37
N ALA A 28 -5.23 26.87 28.03
CA ALA A 28 -4.30 25.85 28.47
C ALA A 28 -3.81 25.01 27.28
N VAL A 29 -2.51 24.91 27.10
CA VAL A 29 -1.87 24.16 26.04
C VAL A 29 -0.92 23.13 26.63
N LEU A 30 -1.15 21.87 26.33
CA LEU A 30 -0.29 20.76 26.74
C LEU A 30 0.58 20.32 25.53
N GLU A 31 1.89 20.40 25.70
CA GLU A 31 2.89 19.79 24.84
C GLU A 31 3.39 18.52 25.56
N ILE A 32 3.37 17.37 24.88
CA ILE A 32 3.63 16.08 25.53
C ILE A 32 4.23 15.05 24.58
N THR A 33 5.12 14.21 25.10
CA THR A 33 5.64 13.02 24.43
C THR A 33 6.03 11.95 25.43
N GLY A 34 6.24 10.72 24.93
CA GLY A 34 6.71 9.59 25.71
C GLY A 34 7.66 8.70 24.89
N LEU A 35 8.58 8.04 25.57
CA LEU A 35 9.38 6.96 25.02
C LEU A 35 8.68 5.64 25.32
N GLY A 36 8.02 5.16 24.30
CA GLY A 36 6.92 4.23 24.26
C GLY A 36 5.69 4.92 23.64
N ILE A 37 4.58 4.22 23.54
CA ILE A 37 3.28 4.82 23.17
C ILE A 37 2.65 5.39 24.43
N TYR A 38 2.10 6.61 24.38
CA TYR A 38 1.44 7.22 25.54
C TYR A 38 -0.05 7.50 25.32
N ARG A 39 -0.80 7.50 26.41
CA ARG A 39 -2.17 8.00 26.50
C ARG A 39 -2.28 8.96 27.69
N ALA A 40 -2.71 10.19 27.41
CA ALA A 40 -2.90 11.22 28.44
C ALA A 40 -4.39 11.42 28.78
N GLU A 41 -4.68 11.63 30.07
CA GLU A 41 -6.01 11.95 30.58
C GLU A 41 -5.91 13.14 31.56
N LEU A 42 -6.80 14.10 31.42
CA LEU A 42 -6.95 15.22 32.36
C LEU A 42 -8.32 15.13 33.02
N ASN A 43 -8.34 14.99 34.35
CA ASN A 43 -9.56 14.83 35.13
C ASN A 43 -10.42 13.62 34.67
N GLY A 44 -9.77 12.52 34.31
CA GLY A 44 -10.41 11.30 33.81
C GLY A 44 -10.96 11.38 32.38
N LYS A 45 -10.68 12.48 31.66
CA LYS A 45 -11.07 12.64 30.25
C LYS A 45 -9.84 12.54 29.37
N ARG A 46 -9.94 11.78 28.27
CA ARG A 46 -8.85 11.62 27.30
C ARG A 46 -8.43 12.99 26.72
N VAL A 47 -7.11 13.22 26.64
CA VAL A 47 -6.51 14.35 25.96
C VAL A 47 -6.30 13.99 24.48
N GLY A 48 -6.90 14.77 23.60
CA GLY A 48 -6.83 14.52 22.16
C GLY A 48 -7.56 13.25 21.72
N ASN A 49 -7.44 12.95 20.44
CA ASN A 49 -8.03 11.77 19.79
C ASN A 49 -7.01 10.97 18.96
N ASP A 50 -5.73 11.32 19.07
CA ASP A 50 -4.62 10.65 18.38
C ASP A 50 -4.39 9.26 18.98
N TYR A 51 -4.01 8.30 18.12
CA TYR A 51 -3.62 6.96 18.50
C TYR A 51 -2.12 6.74 18.28
N LEU A 52 -1.53 5.80 19.01
CA LEU A 52 -0.16 5.35 18.87
C LEU A 52 0.88 6.50 18.94
N THR A 53 0.58 7.57 19.68
CA THR A 53 1.49 8.71 19.89
C THR A 53 2.69 8.32 20.73
N PRO A 54 3.89 8.88 20.48
CA PRO A 54 4.22 9.96 19.55
C PRO A 54 4.43 9.53 18.11
N GLY A 55 4.29 8.23 17.78
CA GLY A 55 4.53 7.64 16.49
C GLY A 55 5.96 7.07 16.36
N TRP A 56 6.29 6.52 15.18
CA TRP A 56 7.54 5.81 14.91
C TRP A 56 8.53 6.68 14.12
N ASN A 57 9.74 6.82 14.66
CA ASN A 57 10.90 7.45 14.03
C ASN A 57 12.20 6.86 14.60
N ASP A 58 13.35 7.24 14.08
CA ASP A 58 14.62 6.98 14.77
C ASP A 58 14.73 7.89 16.00
N TYR A 59 14.50 7.33 17.20
CA TYR A 59 14.51 8.05 18.45
C TYR A 59 15.90 8.57 18.86
N ASP A 60 16.99 8.07 18.24
CA ASP A 60 18.34 8.64 18.42
C ASP A 60 18.53 9.94 17.61
N ALA A 61 17.69 10.17 16.59
CA ALA A 61 17.72 11.40 15.81
C ALA A 61 16.87 12.50 16.43
N TYR A 62 15.63 12.19 16.78
CA TYR A 62 14.69 13.11 17.43
C TYR A 62 13.52 12.36 18.07
N VAL A 63 12.77 13.05 18.93
CA VAL A 63 11.51 12.55 19.48
C VAL A 63 10.40 13.54 19.11
N ARG A 64 9.31 13.02 18.55
CA ARG A 64 8.13 13.86 18.24
C ARG A 64 7.32 14.15 19.50
N PHE A 65 6.70 15.32 19.57
CA PHE A 65 5.76 15.70 20.63
C PHE A 65 4.46 16.23 20.05
N GLN A 66 3.36 15.96 20.72
CA GLN A 66 2.04 16.45 20.35
C GLN A 66 1.71 17.72 21.12
N THR A 67 0.79 18.53 20.59
CA THR A 67 0.31 19.77 21.19
C THR A 67 -1.21 19.75 21.22
N TYR A 68 -1.79 19.88 22.41
CA TYR A 68 -3.23 19.83 22.64
C TYR A 68 -3.73 21.08 23.36
N ASP A 69 -4.86 21.65 22.91
CA ASP A 69 -5.63 22.59 23.69
C ASP A 69 -6.48 21.83 24.72
N VAL A 70 -6.15 21.96 25.98
CA VAL A 70 -6.82 21.27 27.10
C VAL A 70 -7.67 22.20 27.94
N THR A 71 -7.93 23.41 27.49
CA THR A 71 -8.67 24.44 28.21
C THR A 71 -10.02 23.96 28.74
N ALA A 72 -10.78 23.23 27.87
CA ALA A 72 -12.10 22.71 28.20
C ALA A 72 -12.08 21.51 29.19
N LEU A 73 -10.93 20.93 29.44
CA LEU A 73 -10.76 19.79 30.36
C LEU A 73 -10.38 20.20 31.77
N LEU A 74 -10.00 21.48 31.99
CA LEU A 74 -9.59 22.00 33.30
C LEU A 74 -10.74 22.11 34.26
N GLU A 75 -10.44 21.82 35.52
CA GLU A 75 -11.26 22.03 36.70
C GLU A 75 -10.49 22.92 37.68
N THR A 76 -11.05 23.18 38.89
CA THR A 76 -10.35 23.91 39.94
C THR A 76 -9.13 23.17 40.49
N GLU A 77 -9.32 21.88 40.77
CA GLU A 77 -8.29 20.92 41.14
C GLU A 77 -8.15 19.91 39.97
N ASN A 78 -6.94 19.73 39.51
CA ASN A 78 -6.67 18.97 38.31
C ASN A 78 -5.74 17.78 38.55
N GLU A 79 -5.99 16.67 37.87
CA GLU A 79 -5.09 15.54 37.81
C GLU A 79 -4.82 15.15 36.33
N LEU A 80 -3.57 15.36 35.91
CA LEU A 80 -3.05 14.88 34.62
C LEU A 80 -2.41 13.52 34.85
N ARG A 81 -2.91 12.51 34.12
CA ARG A 81 -2.42 11.13 34.12
C ARG A 81 -1.91 10.75 32.74
N VAL A 82 -0.72 10.16 32.70
CA VAL A 82 -0.12 9.72 31.43
C VAL A 82 0.32 8.28 31.59
N THR A 83 -0.33 7.39 30.86
CA THR A 83 0.00 5.95 30.83
C THR A 83 0.88 5.68 29.62
N LEU A 84 1.93 4.83 29.78
CA LEU A 84 2.82 4.43 28.71
C LEU A 84 2.76 2.91 28.47
N GLY A 85 2.75 2.55 27.18
CA GLY A 85 2.98 1.18 26.68
C GLY A 85 4.28 1.11 25.88
N GLU A 86 4.76 -0.09 25.59
CA GLU A 86 6.07 -0.33 24.96
C GLU A 86 6.25 0.36 23.61
N GLY A 87 5.27 0.21 22.73
CA GLY A 87 5.30 0.80 21.38
C GLY A 87 6.54 0.42 20.55
N TRP A 88 6.91 1.30 19.63
CA TRP A 88 8.12 1.11 18.80
C TRP A 88 9.42 1.36 19.55
N TYR A 89 9.42 2.15 20.61
CA TYR A 89 10.63 2.50 21.35
C TYR A 89 11.23 1.29 22.08
N MET A 90 10.41 0.54 22.82
CA MET A 90 10.82 -0.57 23.69
C MET A 90 10.36 -1.93 23.19
N GLY A 91 9.23 -1.98 22.47
CA GLY A 91 8.59 -3.21 22.07
C GLY A 91 9.42 -4.09 21.14
N ARG A 92 8.96 -5.29 20.95
CA ARG A 92 9.50 -6.22 19.99
C ARG A 92 9.19 -5.73 18.57
N LEU A 93 10.22 -5.61 17.72
CA LEU A 93 10.10 -5.20 16.33
C LEU A 93 10.94 -6.12 15.43
N GLY A 94 10.53 -6.22 14.15
CA GLY A 94 11.18 -7.03 13.14
C GLY A 94 10.61 -8.43 13.05
N MET A 95 11.11 -9.18 12.07
CA MET A 95 10.62 -10.50 11.71
C MET A 95 11.06 -11.59 12.71
N SER A 96 10.26 -12.66 12.83
CA SER A 96 10.64 -13.90 13.52
C SER A 96 11.15 -13.71 14.95
N SER A 97 10.34 -13.10 15.82
CA SER A 97 10.72 -12.81 17.21
C SER A 97 11.87 -11.80 17.33
N GLY A 98 11.85 -10.78 16.51
CA GLY A 98 12.83 -9.69 16.50
C GLY A 98 13.18 -9.15 17.90
N PRO A 99 14.33 -8.52 18.06
CA PRO A 99 14.79 -8.05 19.37
C PRO A 99 13.87 -6.99 19.95
N MET A 100 13.90 -6.86 21.27
CA MET A 100 13.28 -5.78 22.03
C MET A 100 14.30 -4.68 22.34
N HIS A 101 13.82 -3.52 22.76
CA HIS A 101 14.66 -2.44 23.29
C HIS A 101 15.63 -1.82 22.26
N HIS A 102 15.19 -1.65 21.02
CA HIS A 102 16.03 -1.07 19.98
C HIS A 102 16.61 0.31 20.36
N TRP A 103 15.82 1.17 21.02
CA TRP A 103 16.26 2.51 21.42
C TRP A 103 16.41 2.68 22.92
N GLY A 104 15.78 1.85 23.73
CA GLY A 104 15.90 1.91 25.19
C GLY A 104 15.04 0.89 25.91
N ASP A 105 15.27 0.76 27.21
CA ASP A 105 14.69 -0.27 28.09
C ASP A 105 13.87 0.34 29.25
N ARG A 106 13.60 1.66 29.21
CA ARG A 106 12.88 2.38 30.27
C ARG A 106 11.85 3.33 29.70
N PHE A 107 10.69 3.36 30.32
CA PHE A 107 9.67 4.36 30.07
C PHE A 107 10.10 5.73 30.55
N MET A 108 9.98 6.73 29.70
CA MET A 108 10.27 8.13 29.99
C MET A 108 9.22 9.00 29.35
N MET A 109 8.95 10.16 29.93
CA MET A 109 8.06 11.14 29.30
C MET A 109 8.55 12.56 29.55
N TRP A 110 8.09 13.44 28.68
CA TRP A 110 8.21 14.87 28.81
C TRP A 110 6.85 15.53 28.57
N ALA A 111 6.49 16.49 29.42
CA ALA A 111 5.30 17.30 29.26
C ALA A 111 5.53 18.73 29.69
N ARG A 112 4.84 19.66 29.02
CA ARG A 112 4.80 21.07 29.34
C ARG A 112 3.37 21.58 29.19
N LEU A 113 2.75 21.98 30.30
CA LEU A 113 1.43 22.58 30.31
C LEU A 113 1.59 24.10 30.54
N SER A 114 1.22 24.88 29.54
CA SER A 114 1.22 26.32 29.56
C SER A 114 -0.19 26.84 29.86
N LEU A 115 -0.36 27.57 30.95
CA LEU A 115 -1.62 28.18 31.41
C LEU A 115 -1.53 29.69 31.23
N THR A 116 -2.47 30.30 30.51
CA THR A 116 -2.66 31.74 30.40
C THR A 116 -3.93 32.08 31.16
N TYR A 117 -3.82 32.95 32.13
CA TYR A 117 -4.92 33.37 33.01
C TYR A 117 -5.67 34.58 32.45
N GLN A 118 -6.89 34.84 32.97
CA GLN A 118 -7.74 35.96 32.51
C GLN A 118 -7.13 37.33 32.80
N ASP A 119 -6.25 37.45 33.82
CA ASP A 119 -5.52 38.67 34.14
C ASP A 119 -4.24 38.88 33.30
N GLY A 120 -3.99 37.97 32.34
CA GLY A 120 -2.83 38.03 31.45
C GLY A 120 -1.56 37.40 32.01
N THR A 121 -1.60 36.86 33.23
CA THR A 121 -0.46 36.13 33.79
C THR A 121 -0.32 34.75 33.15
N GLU A 122 0.91 34.20 33.17
CA GLU A 122 1.23 32.92 32.65
C GLU A 122 1.83 32.03 33.74
N GLN A 123 1.50 30.72 33.68
CA GLN A 123 2.12 29.70 34.51
C GLN A 123 2.51 28.54 33.58
N VAL A 124 3.67 27.94 33.83
CA VAL A 124 4.13 26.75 33.16
C VAL A 124 4.33 25.63 34.19
N ILE A 125 3.74 24.45 33.91
CA ILE A 125 3.94 23.23 34.66
C ILE A 125 4.68 22.26 33.72
N GLU A 126 5.91 21.92 34.08
CA GLU A 126 6.75 21.00 33.32
C GLU A 126 6.92 19.68 34.08
N THR A 127 7.49 18.69 33.40
CA THR A 127 7.93 17.46 34.05
C THR A 127 9.08 17.75 35.00
N ASP A 128 8.90 17.38 36.27
CA ASP A 128 9.81 17.62 37.39
C ASP A 128 9.64 16.52 38.46
N GLU A 129 10.35 16.64 39.58
CA GLU A 129 10.29 15.70 40.70
C GLU A 129 8.97 15.77 41.51
N ASP A 130 8.11 16.74 41.25
CA ASP A 130 6.77 16.80 41.85
C ASP A 130 5.78 15.80 41.22
N TRP A 131 6.10 15.25 40.11
CA TRP A 131 5.33 14.16 39.53
C TRP A 131 5.46 12.88 40.36
N LYS A 132 4.47 12.00 40.26
CA LYS A 132 4.48 10.67 40.84
C LYS A 132 4.25 9.64 39.75
N ALA A 133 4.58 8.40 40.00
CA ALA A 133 4.27 7.28 39.12
C ALA A 133 3.69 6.12 39.91
N CYS A 134 2.82 5.35 39.28
CA CYS A 134 2.33 4.08 39.81
C CYS A 134 2.19 3.04 38.69
N ALA A 135 2.03 1.77 39.08
CA ALA A 135 1.70 0.73 38.13
C ALA A 135 0.27 0.90 37.60
N SER A 136 0.02 0.50 36.35
CA SER A 136 -1.31 0.44 35.76
C SER A 136 -1.92 -0.97 35.86
N GLY A 137 -3.20 -1.11 35.53
CA GLY A 137 -3.85 -2.40 35.31
C GLY A 137 -3.50 -3.03 33.94
N ILE A 138 -2.63 -2.42 33.16
CA ILE A 138 -2.16 -2.97 31.90
C ILE A 138 -0.93 -3.83 32.19
N LEU A 139 -1.10 -5.12 32.09
CA LEU A 139 -0.08 -6.12 32.47
C LEU A 139 0.87 -6.45 31.32
N MET A 140 0.44 -6.21 30.07
CA MET A 140 1.22 -6.38 28.85
C MET A 140 0.68 -5.42 27.80
N ALA A 141 1.57 -4.76 27.05
CA ALA A 141 1.24 -3.87 25.94
C ALA A 141 2.33 -4.01 24.88
N SER A 142 2.06 -4.80 23.86
CA SER A 142 2.98 -5.09 22.76
C SER A 142 2.29 -4.84 21.41
N LEU A 143 2.98 -4.22 20.46
CA LEU A 143 2.43 -4.01 19.13
C LEU A 143 2.06 -5.32 18.43
N TYR A 144 2.82 -6.41 18.66
CA TYR A 144 2.58 -7.70 18.01
C TYR A 144 1.72 -8.64 18.84
N ASP A 145 1.95 -8.67 20.16
CA ASP A 145 1.27 -9.63 21.01
C ASP A 145 -0.09 -9.12 21.49
N GLY A 146 -0.31 -7.81 21.50
CA GLY A 146 -1.58 -7.20 21.90
C GLY A 146 -1.56 -6.56 23.27
N GLU A 147 -2.68 -6.60 24.00
CA GLU A 147 -2.83 -5.98 25.31
C GLU A 147 -3.47 -6.96 26.33
N HIS A 148 -2.87 -7.06 27.53
CA HIS A 148 -3.49 -7.72 28.67
C HIS A 148 -3.84 -6.65 29.72
N ARG A 149 -5.12 -6.57 30.10
CA ARG A 149 -5.62 -5.54 31.00
C ARG A 149 -6.48 -6.15 32.12
N ASP A 150 -6.17 -5.76 33.35
CA ASP A 150 -6.91 -6.15 34.55
C ASP A 150 -7.49 -4.90 35.25
N ASP A 151 -8.78 -4.64 35.08
CA ASP A 151 -9.45 -3.50 35.68
C ASP A 151 -9.82 -3.75 37.15
N THR A 152 -9.59 -4.96 37.69
CA THR A 152 -9.64 -5.20 39.15
C THR A 152 -8.40 -4.75 39.87
N PHE A 153 -7.29 -4.48 39.10
CA PHE A 153 -6.02 -4.05 39.66
C PHE A 153 -6.15 -2.70 40.38
N LYS A 154 -5.56 -2.60 41.54
CA LYS A 154 -5.47 -1.36 42.29
C LYS A 154 -4.01 -1.04 42.54
N ALA A 155 -3.54 0.07 42.03
CA ALA A 155 -2.23 0.58 42.35
C ALA A 155 -2.13 0.83 43.87
N SER A 156 -1.12 0.23 44.49
CA SER A 156 -0.99 0.27 45.97
C SER A 156 -0.20 1.47 46.46
N GLU A 157 0.63 2.08 45.65
CA GLU A 157 1.58 3.12 46.04
C GLU A 157 1.96 4.02 44.85
N GLU A 158 2.01 5.33 45.14
CA GLU A 158 2.60 6.33 44.25
C GLU A 158 4.09 6.48 44.56
N LEU A 159 4.96 6.18 43.60
CA LEU A 159 6.40 6.25 43.68
C LEU A 159 6.92 7.62 43.21
N PRO A 160 8.04 8.10 43.74
CA PRO A 160 8.70 9.27 43.20
C PRO A 160 9.25 9.01 41.82
N VAL A 161 9.37 10.04 40.99
CA VAL A 161 10.02 10.00 39.69
C VAL A 161 11.42 10.59 39.77
N GLU A 162 12.26 10.24 38.84
CA GLU A 162 13.60 10.83 38.64
C GLU A 162 13.52 11.81 37.46
N ALA A 163 13.87 13.09 37.74
CA ALA A 163 13.95 14.10 36.67
C ALA A 163 15.39 14.22 36.15
N PHE A 164 15.57 14.30 34.84
CA PHE A 164 16.88 14.34 34.18
C PHE A 164 16.76 14.95 32.77
N ASP A 165 17.89 15.30 32.17
CA ASP A 165 17.96 15.75 30.78
C ASP A 165 18.72 14.71 29.95
N PRO A 166 18.04 13.92 29.11
CA PRO A 166 18.67 12.93 28.25
C PRO A 166 19.29 13.52 26.97
N GLY A 167 19.10 14.83 26.72
CA GLY A 167 19.59 15.49 25.51
C GLY A 167 18.81 15.19 24.24
N TYR A 168 17.59 14.66 24.33
CA TYR A 168 16.78 14.41 23.14
C TYR A 168 16.36 15.70 22.41
N CYS A 169 16.43 15.66 21.08
CA CYS A 169 15.90 16.72 20.23
C CYS A 169 14.39 16.52 20.08
N LEU A 170 13.58 17.48 20.52
CA LEU A 170 12.14 17.46 20.32
C LEU A 170 11.75 18.11 19.00
N LYS A 171 10.83 17.48 18.26
CA LYS A 171 10.35 17.95 16.97
C LYS A 171 8.81 17.83 16.88
N LYS A 172 8.17 18.82 16.25
CA LYS A 172 6.75 18.71 15.91
C LYS A 172 6.54 17.69 14.80
N PRO A 173 5.44 16.90 14.84
CA PRO A 173 5.13 15.98 13.77
C PRO A 173 4.87 16.73 12.46
N VAL A 174 5.28 16.15 11.36
CA VAL A 174 4.97 16.59 9.98
C VAL A 174 3.84 15.75 9.41
N SER A 175 3.90 14.43 9.65
CA SER A 175 2.88 13.48 9.19
C SER A 175 1.55 13.71 9.90
N PRO A 176 0.40 13.54 9.21
CA PRO A 176 -0.90 13.48 9.85
C PRO A 176 -0.95 12.42 10.95
N PRO A 177 -1.66 12.70 12.06
CA PRO A 177 -1.78 11.75 13.18
C PRO A 177 -2.58 10.51 12.77
N ILE A 178 -2.46 9.44 13.57
CA ILE A 178 -3.30 8.27 13.44
C ILE A 178 -4.63 8.53 14.16
N HIS A 179 -5.73 8.42 13.42
CA HIS A 179 -7.08 8.64 13.92
C HIS A 179 -8.00 7.46 13.62
N ILE A 180 -9.18 7.46 14.21
CA ILE A 180 -10.29 6.59 13.83
C ILE A 180 -10.81 7.07 12.47
N VAL A 181 -10.73 6.20 11.46
CA VAL A 181 -11.27 6.47 10.12
C VAL A 181 -12.74 6.07 10.02
N THR A 182 -13.08 4.92 10.60
CA THR A 182 -14.45 4.38 10.64
C THR A 182 -14.57 3.29 11.72
N GLU A 183 -15.81 2.89 11.99
CA GLU A 183 -16.12 1.83 12.95
C GLU A 183 -16.93 0.72 12.24
N LEU A 184 -16.60 -0.53 12.50
CA LEU A 184 -17.25 -1.70 11.92
C LEU A 184 -17.95 -2.51 13.02
N LYS A 185 -19.15 -3.00 12.69
CA LYS A 185 -19.90 -3.93 13.56
C LYS A 185 -19.80 -5.34 13.01
N PRO A 186 -19.51 -6.32 13.89
CA PRO A 186 -19.39 -7.70 13.44
C PRO A 186 -20.73 -8.42 13.35
N THR A 187 -20.73 -9.53 12.63
CA THR A 187 -21.71 -10.61 12.76
C THR A 187 -21.12 -11.77 13.55
N LEU A 188 -21.98 -12.54 14.23
CA LEU A 188 -21.54 -13.70 15.01
C LEU A 188 -21.66 -14.97 14.15
N LEU A 189 -20.63 -15.79 14.16
CA LEU A 189 -20.63 -17.11 13.54
C LEU A 189 -20.08 -18.17 14.51
N THR A 190 -20.53 -19.41 14.34
CA THR A 190 -19.96 -20.59 15.00
C THR A 190 -19.24 -21.42 13.94
N THR A 191 -17.97 -21.70 14.14
CA THR A 191 -17.17 -22.49 13.18
C THR A 191 -17.53 -23.98 13.26
N PRO A 192 -17.16 -24.79 12.25
CA PRO A 192 -17.29 -26.24 12.32
C PRO A 192 -16.57 -26.89 13.50
N ALA A 193 -15.54 -26.24 14.05
CA ALA A 193 -14.84 -26.67 15.27
C ALA A 193 -15.54 -26.23 16.57
N GLY A 194 -16.69 -25.54 16.48
CA GLY A 194 -17.45 -25.02 17.63
C GLY A 194 -16.88 -23.74 18.24
N GLU A 195 -16.03 -23.01 17.52
CA GLU A 195 -15.47 -21.75 17.98
C GLU A 195 -16.46 -20.60 17.77
N THR A 196 -16.53 -19.68 18.74
CA THR A 196 -17.30 -18.43 18.65
C THR A 196 -16.43 -17.37 17.98
N VAL A 197 -16.86 -16.88 16.82
CA VAL A 197 -16.08 -15.93 16.01
C VAL A 197 -16.95 -14.75 15.60
N LEU A 198 -16.40 -13.55 15.71
CA LEU A 198 -16.94 -12.31 15.18
C LEU A 198 -16.35 -12.07 13.79
N ASP A 199 -17.19 -11.91 12.74
CA ASP A 199 -16.78 -11.51 11.38
C ASP A 199 -17.16 -10.06 11.15
N PHE A 200 -16.17 -9.18 10.97
CA PHE A 200 -16.36 -7.77 10.68
C PHE A 200 -16.65 -7.48 9.18
N GLY A 201 -16.60 -8.53 8.34
CA GLY A 201 -16.89 -8.42 6.91
C GLY A 201 -15.79 -7.73 6.07
N GLN A 202 -14.80 -7.12 6.70
CA GLN A 202 -13.68 -6.39 6.10
C GLN A 202 -12.39 -6.68 6.88
N ASN A 203 -11.29 -6.96 6.19
CA ASN A 203 -9.94 -6.99 6.77
C ASN A 203 -9.43 -5.56 6.91
N PHE A 204 -8.93 -5.17 8.08
CA PHE A 204 -8.50 -3.80 8.39
C PHE A 204 -7.47 -3.79 9.52
N SER A 205 -6.78 -2.65 9.68
CA SER A 205 -5.96 -2.38 10.85
C SER A 205 -6.71 -1.55 11.89
N GLY A 206 -6.52 -1.87 13.16
CA GLY A 206 -7.16 -1.14 14.23
C GLY A 206 -7.14 -1.86 15.56
N VAL A 207 -8.07 -1.45 16.44
CA VAL A 207 -8.22 -1.99 17.78
C VAL A 207 -9.63 -2.52 18.01
N LEU A 208 -9.77 -3.36 19.02
CA LEU A 208 -11.05 -3.86 19.47
C LEU A 208 -11.62 -2.99 20.59
N ARG A 209 -12.90 -2.66 20.47
CA ARG A 209 -13.68 -2.00 21.51
C ARG A 209 -14.91 -2.85 21.82
N PHE A 210 -15.24 -2.97 23.10
CA PHE A 210 -16.50 -3.60 23.49
C PHE A 210 -17.13 -2.96 24.72
N GLU A 211 -18.46 -3.09 24.86
CA GLU A 211 -19.18 -2.70 26.05
C GLU A 211 -19.03 -3.81 27.09
N ASN A 212 -18.39 -3.51 28.25
CA ASN A 212 -18.17 -4.51 29.29
C ASN A 212 -19.50 -5.02 29.86
N PHE A 213 -19.79 -6.29 29.61
CA PHE A 213 -20.94 -7.02 30.13
C PHE A 213 -20.56 -8.07 31.18
N LEU A 214 -19.26 -8.19 31.49
CA LEU A 214 -18.72 -9.22 32.35
C LEU A 214 -18.88 -8.85 33.80
N PRO A 215 -19.23 -9.81 34.70
CA PRO A 215 -19.16 -9.65 36.14
C PRO A 215 -17.73 -9.40 36.63
N PHE A 216 -17.59 -8.93 37.86
CA PHE A 216 -16.30 -8.72 38.51
C PHE A 216 -15.44 -10.00 38.51
N GLY A 217 -14.18 -9.86 38.05
CA GLY A 217 -13.19 -10.93 37.99
C GLY A 217 -13.34 -11.91 36.80
N GLU A 218 -14.43 -11.82 36.04
CA GLU A 218 -14.58 -12.61 34.81
C GLU A 218 -13.66 -12.10 33.70
N LYS A 219 -13.29 -13.02 32.81
CA LYS A 219 -12.30 -12.78 31.74
C LYS A 219 -12.92 -12.99 30.37
N ILE A 220 -12.44 -12.21 29.42
CA ILE A 220 -12.64 -12.42 28.00
C ILE A 220 -11.29 -12.39 27.29
N LEU A 221 -11.05 -13.35 26.38
CA LEU A 221 -9.91 -13.36 25.48
C LEU A 221 -10.42 -13.19 24.05
N LEU A 222 -9.94 -12.18 23.37
CA LEU A 222 -10.21 -11.85 21.98
C LEU A 222 -8.93 -12.10 21.18
N GLN A 223 -8.97 -12.99 20.18
CA GLN A 223 -7.84 -13.34 19.33
C GLN A 223 -8.16 -12.98 17.88
N THR A 224 -7.32 -12.19 17.25
CA THR A 224 -7.55 -11.68 15.89
C THR A 224 -6.97 -12.61 14.83
N GLY A 225 -7.56 -12.58 13.63
CA GLY A 225 -7.13 -13.33 12.45
C GLY A 225 -7.71 -12.74 11.17
N GLU A 226 -7.08 -13.03 10.04
CA GLU A 226 -7.46 -12.45 8.75
C GLU A 226 -8.43 -13.33 7.96
N VAL A 227 -8.32 -14.65 8.08
CA VAL A 227 -9.03 -15.63 7.24
C VAL A 227 -9.56 -16.80 8.05
N LEU A 228 -10.50 -17.54 7.45
CA LEU A 228 -10.93 -18.85 7.91
C LEU A 228 -10.37 -19.92 6.98
N GLN A 229 -9.80 -21.00 7.51
CA GLN A 229 -9.37 -22.16 6.75
C GLN A 229 -10.33 -23.33 7.01
N GLY A 230 -10.94 -23.84 5.95
CA GLY A 230 -11.98 -24.87 6.09
C GLY A 230 -13.18 -24.42 6.93
N GLY A 231 -13.46 -23.11 6.99
CA GLY A 231 -14.48 -22.49 7.81
C GLY A 231 -14.12 -22.35 9.29
N CYS A 232 -12.92 -22.77 9.73
CA CYS A 232 -12.42 -22.63 11.09
C CYS A 232 -11.47 -21.42 11.21
N PHE A 233 -11.36 -20.90 12.43
CA PHE A 233 -10.49 -19.77 12.72
C PHE A 233 -9.01 -20.13 12.47
N TYR A 234 -8.32 -19.31 11.68
CA TYR A 234 -6.93 -19.53 11.28
C TYR A 234 -6.06 -18.34 11.66
N ARG A 235 -4.86 -18.59 12.16
CA ARG A 235 -3.92 -17.54 12.57
C ARG A 235 -2.45 -17.94 12.48
N GLU A 236 -2.13 -19.06 11.84
CA GLU A 236 -0.72 -19.50 11.71
C GLU A 236 0.09 -18.54 10.82
N ASN A 237 -0.58 -17.80 9.91
CA ASN A 237 0.03 -16.74 9.12
C ASN A 237 0.46 -15.49 9.93
N LEU A 238 0.10 -15.39 11.20
CA LEU A 238 0.56 -14.32 12.10
C LEU A 238 1.99 -14.56 12.62
N LEU A 239 2.58 -15.70 12.27
CA LEU A 239 3.91 -16.13 12.68
C LEU A 239 4.01 -16.22 14.22
N THR A 240 4.82 -15.37 14.86
CA THR A 240 5.00 -15.39 16.33
C THR A 240 4.14 -14.36 17.05
N ALA A 241 3.41 -13.49 16.32
CA ALA A 241 2.54 -12.50 16.93
C ALA A 241 1.32 -13.16 17.59
N LYS A 242 1.11 -12.89 18.89
CA LYS A 242 -0.05 -13.44 19.61
C LYS A 242 -1.33 -12.71 19.22
N SER A 243 -1.25 -11.44 18.92
CA SER A 243 -2.37 -10.63 18.42
C SER A 243 -3.66 -10.88 19.19
N GLU A 244 -3.65 -10.55 20.49
CA GLU A 244 -4.75 -10.88 21.42
C GLU A 244 -5.04 -9.76 22.41
N PHE A 245 -6.30 -9.63 22.80
CA PHE A 245 -6.74 -8.79 23.90
C PHE A 245 -7.32 -9.66 25.02
N LEU A 246 -6.61 -9.70 26.17
CA LEU A 246 -7.08 -10.34 27.38
C LEU A 246 -7.56 -9.27 28.36
N TYR A 247 -8.83 -9.31 28.72
CA TYR A 247 -9.43 -8.38 29.66
C TYR A 247 -10.03 -9.08 30.88
N VAL A 248 -9.75 -8.52 32.06
CA VAL A 248 -10.35 -8.93 33.35
C VAL A 248 -11.24 -7.80 33.85
N SER A 249 -12.53 -8.10 34.06
CA SER A 249 -13.58 -7.13 34.36
C SER A 249 -13.62 -6.69 35.83
N ASP A 250 -13.80 -5.39 36.07
CA ASP A 250 -14.16 -4.81 37.37
C ASP A 250 -15.67 -4.90 37.68
N GLY A 251 -16.47 -5.51 36.79
CA GLY A 251 -17.92 -5.62 36.91
C GLY A 251 -18.69 -4.33 36.57
N VAL A 252 -18.01 -3.27 36.16
CA VAL A 252 -18.65 -2.00 35.79
C VAL A 252 -18.96 -2.00 34.30
N ARG A 253 -20.20 -1.69 33.94
CA ARG A 253 -20.57 -1.51 32.52
C ARG A 253 -19.97 -0.22 32.00
N LYS A 254 -19.06 -0.35 31.02
CA LYS A 254 -18.34 0.75 30.39
C LYS A 254 -17.77 0.28 29.04
N SER A 255 -17.42 1.21 28.20
CA SER A 255 -16.67 0.93 26.98
C SER A 255 -15.21 0.60 27.31
N VAL A 256 -14.71 -0.50 26.79
CA VAL A 256 -13.33 -0.99 26.96
C VAL A 256 -12.68 -1.10 25.60
N GLU A 257 -11.52 -0.46 25.44
CA GLU A 257 -10.77 -0.36 24.20
C GLU A 257 -9.28 -0.57 24.48
N GLU A 258 -8.59 -1.28 23.60
CA GLU A 258 -7.14 -1.38 23.61
C GLU A 258 -6.50 0.01 23.39
N ALA A 259 -5.37 0.26 24.05
CA ALA A 259 -4.76 1.59 24.03
C ALA A 259 -3.35 1.62 23.40
N PHE A 260 -2.59 0.52 23.48
CA PHE A 260 -1.15 0.53 23.23
C PHE A 260 -0.70 -0.51 22.19
N THR A 261 -1.61 -0.92 21.32
CA THR A 261 -1.40 -1.87 20.22
C THR A 261 -2.28 -1.51 19.03
N PHE A 262 -2.13 -2.25 17.94
CA PHE A 262 -3.08 -2.38 16.86
C PHE A 262 -2.93 -3.76 16.21
N HIS A 263 -3.98 -4.22 15.55
CA HIS A 263 -4.06 -5.51 14.89
C HIS A 263 -4.46 -5.35 13.42
N GLY A 264 -4.07 -6.30 12.58
CA GLY A 264 -4.64 -6.49 11.25
C GLY A 264 -5.58 -7.68 11.28
N PHE A 265 -6.88 -7.52 10.98
CA PHE A 265 -7.84 -8.62 11.12
C PHE A 265 -9.16 -8.37 10.40
N ARG A 266 -9.84 -9.46 10.11
CA ARG A 266 -11.27 -9.49 9.77
C ARG A 266 -12.07 -10.27 10.81
N TYR A 267 -11.49 -11.32 11.37
CA TYR A 267 -12.14 -12.25 12.29
C TYR A 267 -11.57 -12.11 13.69
N VAL A 268 -12.44 -12.31 14.70
CA VAL A 268 -12.03 -12.35 16.11
C VAL A 268 -12.64 -13.57 16.77
N LYS A 269 -11.80 -14.49 17.22
CA LYS A 269 -12.20 -15.60 18.06
C LYS A 269 -12.39 -15.11 19.47
N VAL A 270 -13.56 -15.38 20.03
CA VAL A 270 -13.95 -14.99 21.39
C VAL A 270 -13.91 -16.20 22.31
N THR A 271 -13.13 -16.11 23.38
CA THR A 271 -13.12 -17.10 24.46
C THR A 271 -13.68 -16.45 25.73
N CYS A 272 -14.91 -16.78 26.05
CA CYS A 272 -15.65 -16.28 27.20
C CYS A 272 -16.63 -17.36 27.72
N ARG A 273 -16.96 -17.32 29.00
CA ARG A 273 -17.94 -18.25 29.59
C ARG A 273 -19.39 -17.80 29.41
N LEU A 274 -19.60 -16.55 29.04
CA LEU A 274 -20.91 -15.93 28.86
C LEU A 274 -21.27 -15.91 27.37
N ASP A 275 -22.57 -15.80 27.11
CA ASP A 275 -23.10 -15.64 25.76
C ASP A 275 -22.62 -14.31 25.15
N ILE A 276 -22.20 -14.38 23.92
CA ILE A 276 -21.64 -13.24 23.16
C ILE A 276 -22.74 -12.61 22.30
N ARG A 277 -22.89 -11.31 22.42
CA ARG A 277 -23.76 -10.50 21.57
C ARG A 277 -22.89 -9.62 20.65
N PRO A 278 -22.97 -9.79 19.33
CA PRO A 278 -22.08 -9.07 18.40
C PRO A 278 -22.23 -7.54 18.48
N GLU A 279 -23.41 -7.03 18.82
CA GLU A 279 -23.66 -5.59 18.98
C GLU A 279 -22.84 -4.92 20.09
N ASP A 280 -22.37 -5.68 21.08
CA ASP A 280 -21.51 -5.16 22.14
C ASP A 280 -20.06 -4.90 21.63
N PHE A 281 -19.69 -5.40 20.46
CA PHE A 281 -18.33 -5.28 19.90
C PHE A 281 -18.26 -4.27 18.76
N THR A 282 -17.09 -3.66 18.61
CA THR A 282 -16.78 -2.69 17.55
C THR A 282 -15.33 -2.88 17.11
N GLY A 283 -15.11 -3.02 15.80
CA GLY A 283 -13.81 -2.87 15.19
C GLY A 283 -13.55 -1.38 14.92
N VAL A 284 -12.55 -0.81 15.55
CA VAL A 284 -12.15 0.59 15.43
C VAL A 284 -11.02 0.67 14.42
N VAL A 285 -11.32 1.14 13.21
CA VAL A 285 -10.34 1.24 12.11
C VAL A 285 -9.41 2.42 12.33
N LEU A 286 -8.12 2.15 12.41
CA LEU A 286 -7.07 3.16 12.58
C LEU A 286 -6.28 3.33 11.28
N SER A 287 -5.95 4.58 10.94
CA SER A 287 -5.06 4.96 9.85
C SER A 287 -4.49 6.35 10.09
N SER A 288 -3.36 6.69 9.46
CA SER A 288 -2.95 8.09 9.34
C SER A 288 -4.07 8.87 8.64
N ASP A 289 -4.45 10.02 9.20
CA ASP A 289 -5.62 10.82 8.77
C ASP A 289 -5.34 11.56 7.46
N LEU A 290 -5.27 10.79 6.36
CA LEU A 290 -5.04 11.32 5.01
C LEU A 290 -6.38 11.68 4.36
N LYS A 291 -6.48 12.89 3.84
CA LYS A 291 -7.65 13.32 3.09
C LYS A 291 -7.81 12.47 1.83
N GLU A 292 -8.94 11.79 1.69
CA GLU A 292 -9.31 11.07 0.46
C GLU A 292 -9.51 12.07 -0.69
N THR A 293 -8.86 11.83 -1.82
CA THR A 293 -8.85 12.75 -2.99
C THR A 293 -9.45 12.16 -4.25
N LEU A 294 -9.71 10.85 -4.25
CA LEU A 294 -10.22 10.10 -5.40
C LEU A 294 -11.67 9.63 -5.18
N ARG A 295 -12.51 9.82 -6.21
CA ARG A 295 -13.78 9.13 -6.36
C ARG A 295 -13.84 8.53 -7.74
N CYS A 296 -14.03 7.23 -7.84
CA CYS A 296 -14.03 6.52 -9.10
C CYS A 296 -14.98 5.32 -9.09
N GLU A 297 -15.50 4.98 -10.25
CA GLU A 297 -16.39 3.84 -10.43
C GLU A 297 -16.39 3.40 -11.90
N THR A 298 -16.53 2.10 -12.11
CA THR A 298 -16.77 1.49 -13.43
C THR A 298 -18.07 0.70 -13.45
N SER A 299 -18.51 0.26 -14.61
CA SER A 299 -19.62 -0.70 -14.71
C SER A 299 -19.25 -2.12 -14.28
N HIS A 300 -17.96 -2.43 -14.04
CA HIS A 300 -17.51 -3.78 -13.70
C HIS A 300 -17.39 -3.96 -12.18
N PRO A 301 -18.29 -4.76 -11.54
CA PRO A 301 -18.33 -4.85 -10.07
C PRO A 301 -17.06 -5.34 -9.42
N LEU A 302 -16.41 -6.38 -9.99
CA LEU A 302 -15.17 -6.94 -9.42
C LEU A 302 -14.00 -5.95 -9.54
N LEU A 303 -13.94 -5.15 -10.61
CA LEU A 303 -12.93 -4.10 -10.75
C LEU A 303 -13.13 -2.99 -9.71
N ASN A 304 -14.39 -2.60 -9.44
CA ASN A 304 -14.69 -1.66 -8.36
C ASN A 304 -14.27 -2.24 -6.99
N ARG A 305 -14.49 -3.55 -6.77
CA ARG A 305 -14.03 -4.21 -5.55
C ARG A 305 -12.51 -4.25 -5.45
N LEU A 306 -11.78 -4.45 -6.55
CA LEU A 306 -10.31 -4.39 -6.58
C LEU A 306 -9.79 -3.01 -6.14
N MET A 307 -10.38 -1.93 -6.67
CA MET A 307 -10.01 -0.56 -6.29
C MET A 307 -10.29 -0.29 -4.81
N GLU A 308 -11.40 -0.80 -4.28
CA GLU A 308 -11.75 -0.68 -2.87
C GLU A 308 -10.81 -1.54 -1.99
N ASN A 309 -10.42 -2.75 -2.42
CA ASN A 309 -9.44 -3.56 -1.71
C ASN A 309 -8.08 -2.86 -1.61
N ALA A 310 -7.63 -2.22 -2.70
CA ALA A 310 -6.39 -1.43 -2.69
C ALA A 310 -6.48 -0.23 -1.73
N ARG A 311 -7.64 0.44 -1.68
CA ARG A 311 -7.92 1.51 -0.72
C ARG A 311 -7.86 1.01 0.73
N TRP A 312 -8.51 -0.13 1.04
CA TRP A 312 -8.48 -0.72 2.36
C TRP A 312 -7.08 -1.18 2.78
N SER A 313 -6.28 -1.72 1.84
CA SER A 313 -4.89 -2.06 2.12
C SER A 313 -4.02 -0.83 2.41
N ARG A 314 -4.24 0.30 1.70
CA ARG A 314 -3.60 1.58 2.04
C ARG A 314 -4.00 2.05 3.43
N LEU A 315 -5.29 2.10 3.75
CA LEU A 315 -5.78 2.49 5.08
C LEU A 315 -5.16 1.65 6.19
N SER A 316 -5.04 0.34 5.95
CA SER A 316 -4.52 -0.60 6.94
C SER A 316 -3.01 -0.50 7.18
N ASN A 317 -2.26 -0.05 6.17
CA ASN A 317 -0.80 -0.08 6.21
C ASN A 317 -0.17 1.31 6.35
N PHE A 318 -0.95 2.40 6.17
CA PHE A 318 -0.45 3.76 6.38
C PHE A 318 -0.71 4.20 7.83
N LEU A 319 0.09 3.66 8.74
CA LEU A 319 0.07 3.96 10.19
C LEU A 319 1.40 4.59 10.59
N ASP A 320 1.53 5.91 10.34
CA ASP A 320 2.72 6.74 10.58
C ASP A 320 3.90 6.43 9.63
N VAL A 321 4.08 5.18 9.22
CA VAL A 321 4.97 4.74 8.14
C VAL A 321 4.18 3.83 7.17
N PRO A 322 4.60 3.67 5.91
CA PRO A 322 3.96 2.75 4.98
C PRO A 322 4.43 1.31 5.28
N THR A 323 3.79 0.64 6.26
CA THR A 323 4.12 -0.73 6.62
C THR A 323 3.66 -1.70 5.55
N ASP A 324 4.39 -2.80 5.36
CA ASP A 324 4.07 -3.87 4.41
C ASP A 324 2.76 -4.59 4.75
N CYS A 325 2.57 -4.89 6.02
CA CYS A 325 1.44 -5.62 6.55
C CYS A 325 1.04 -5.12 7.95
N PRO A 326 -0.22 -5.34 8.44
CA PRO A 326 -0.65 -4.86 9.75
C PRO A 326 -0.79 -5.95 10.81
N GLN A 327 -0.65 -7.25 10.50
CA GLN A 327 -1.15 -8.33 11.35
C GLN A 327 -0.10 -9.19 12.02
N ARG A 328 1.03 -9.49 11.36
CA ARG A 328 2.05 -10.43 11.84
C ARG A 328 3.24 -9.72 12.49
N ASP A 329 4.22 -10.48 12.97
CA ASP A 329 5.49 -9.95 13.46
C ASP A 329 6.43 -9.54 12.31
N GLU A 330 6.13 -8.41 11.71
CA GLU A 330 6.85 -7.71 10.66
C GLU A 330 6.51 -6.22 10.76
N ARG A 331 5.45 -5.76 10.08
CA ARG A 331 4.88 -4.40 10.16
C ARG A 331 5.96 -3.34 10.06
N LEU A 332 6.79 -3.46 9.01
CA LEU A 332 7.94 -2.59 8.75
C LEU A 332 7.70 -1.70 7.54
N GLY A 333 8.33 -0.54 7.51
CA GLY A 333 8.24 0.39 6.39
C GLY A 333 9.06 -0.08 5.19
N TRP A 334 8.68 -1.21 4.55
CA TRP A 334 9.36 -1.79 3.41
C TRP A 334 9.39 -0.84 2.22
N THR A 335 10.60 -0.59 1.74
CA THR A 335 10.85 0.41 0.70
C THR A 335 10.34 -0.04 -0.67
N GLY A 336 10.41 -1.33 -0.98
CA GLY A 336 9.89 -1.90 -2.23
C GLY A 336 8.40 -1.70 -2.38
N ASP A 337 7.64 -2.03 -1.34
CA ASP A 337 6.19 -1.83 -1.28
C ASP A 337 5.81 -0.37 -1.42
N ALA A 338 6.48 0.49 -0.63
CA ALA A 338 6.20 1.92 -0.63
C ALA A 338 6.43 2.55 -2.00
N GLN A 339 7.50 2.20 -2.71
CA GLN A 339 7.79 2.76 -4.02
C GLN A 339 6.83 2.23 -5.10
N ALA A 340 6.49 0.94 -5.08
CA ALA A 340 5.58 0.35 -6.06
C ALA A 340 4.19 0.98 -6.02
N PHE A 341 3.71 1.32 -4.82
CA PHE A 341 2.35 1.84 -4.60
C PHE A 341 2.25 3.37 -4.54
N ALA A 342 3.37 4.11 -4.53
CA ALA A 342 3.39 5.54 -4.26
C ALA A 342 2.46 6.35 -5.16
N ASP A 343 2.45 6.08 -6.46
CA ASP A 343 1.60 6.77 -7.42
C ASP A 343 0.11 6.47 -7.19
N THR A 344 -0.24 5.20 -6.95
CA THR A 344 -1.61 4.79 -6.57
C THR A 344 -2.05 5.47 -5.28
N ALA A 345 -1.20 5.55 -4.26
CA ALA A 345 -1.50 6.21 -2.99
C ALA A 345 -1.78 7.69 -3.18
N CYS A 346 -0.97 8.41 -3.98
CA CYS A 346 -1.14 9.84 -4.27
C CYS A 346 -2.40 10.15 -5.10
N PHE A 347 -2.92 9.16 -5.84
CA PHE A 347 -4.27 9.25 -6.42
C PHE A 347 -5.34 9.13 -5.35
N GLN A 348 -5.24 8.13 -4.48
CA GLN A 348 -6.27 7.81 -3.50
C GLN A 348 -6.41 8.86 -2.40
N ALA A 349 -5.30 9.47 -1.96
CA ALA A 349 -5.32 10.41 -0.84
C ALA A 349 -4.20 11.46 -0.94
N ASP A 350 -4.32 12.53 -0.15
CA ASP A 350 -3.25 13.51 0.02
C ASP A 350 -2.12 12.93 0.88
N CYS A 351 -1.13 12.33 0.21
CA CYS A 351 0.00 11.65 0.83
C CYS A 351 1.23 12.56 1.01
N LYS A 352 1.16 13.85 0.68
CA LYS A 352 2.32 14.73 0.64
C LYS A 352 3.13 14.73 1.94
N ASP A 353 2.50 15.04 3.05
CA ASP A 353 3.21 15.17 4.34
C ASP A 353 3.53 13.78 4.96
N PHE A 354 2.74 12.76 4.64
CA PHE A 354 3.04 11.37 5.01
C PHE A 354 4.35 10.90 4.34
N TYR A 355 4.49 11.07 3.04
CA TYR A 355 5.72 10.72 2.33
C TYR A 355 6.88 11.67 2.66
N ARG A 356 6.62 12.95 2.98
CA ARG A 356 7.66 13.86 3.47
C ARG A 356 8.31 13.31 4.75
N LYS A 357 7.51 12.82 5.70
CA LYS A 357 8.02 12.17 6.91
C LYS A 357 8.82 10.92 6.58
N TYR A 358 8.31 10.06 5.69
CA TYR A 358 8.99 8.85 5.31
C TYR A 358 10.34 9.11 4.58
N MET A 359 10.41 10.15 3.75
CA MET A 359 11.67 10.60 3.14
C MET A 359 12.65 11.16 4.18
N GLU A 360 12.15 11.80 5.24
CA GLU A 360 12.98 12.21 6.36
C GLU A 360 13.57 11.00 7.11
N ASP A 361 12.77 9.98 7.38
CA ASP A 361 13.26 8.73 8.00
C ASP A 361 14.34 8.08 7.13
N LEU A 362 14.09 7.89 5.84
CA LEU A 362 15.08 7.37 4.90
C LEU A 362 16.37 8.21 4.87
N ARG A 363 16.26 9.55 4.93
CA ARG A 363 17.44 10.41 4.98
C ARG A 363 18.24 10.25 6.26
N ILE A 364 17.57 10.06 7.38
CA ILE A 364 18.23 9.78 8.68
C ILE A 364 18.96 8.44 8.60
N ASP A 365 18.29 7.39 8.14
CA ASP A 365 18.90 6.08 7.95
C ASP A 365 20.11 6.15 7.02
N GLN A 366 19.97 6.78 5.87
CA GLN A 366 21.00 6.97 4.86
C GLN A 366 22.29 7.60 5.43
N THR A 367 22.11 8.64 6.23
CA THR A 367 23.25 9.40 6.75
C THR A 367 23.87 8.79 8.01
N ARG A 368 23.06 8.19 8.87
CA ARG A 368 23.53 7.66 10.15
C ARG A 368 24.12 6.25 10.03
N TYR A 369 23.50 5.41 9.20
CA TYR A 369 23.78 3.96 9.21
C TYR A 369 24.25 3.40 7.88
N TYR A 370 23.85 3.98 6.73
CA TYR A 370 24.08 3.36 5.42
C TYR A 370 25.07 4.11 4.51
N HIS A 371 25.73 5.18 5.01
CA HIS A 371 26.81 5.89 4.31
C HIS A 371 26.46 6.33 2.87
N GLY A 372 25.23 6.76 2.66
CA GLY A 372 24.70 7.21 1.37
C GLY A 372 23.83 6.17 0.65
N ASP A 373 23.91 4.89 1.00
CA ASP A 373 23.00 3.86 0.52
C ASP A 373 21.67 3.89 1.29
N LEU A 374 20.71 3.01 0.96
CA LEU A 374 19.39 2.97 1.60
C LEU A 374 19.05 1.56 2.11
N PRO A 375 18.31 1.48 3.22
CA PRO A 375 17.87 0.22 3.80
C PRO A 375 16.73 -0.43 3.02
N MET A 376 16.48 -1.72 3.28
CA MET A 376 15.31 -2.41 2.75
C MET A 376 13.99 -1.97 3.38
N PHE A 377 14.01 -1.41 4.61
CA PHE A 377 12.86 -0.79 5.27
C PHE A 377 13.31 0.38 6.15
N SER A 378 12.43 1.36 6.39
CA SER A 378 12.71 2.55 7.19
C SER A 378 11.51 2.87 8.11
N PRO A 379 11.74 3.26 9.38
CA PRO A 379 13.01 3.35 10.10
C PRO A 379 13.75 2.01 10.23
N SER A 380 15.08 2.02 10.08
CA SER A 380 15.91 0.83 9.91
C SER A 380 16.28 0.09 11.20
N LEU A 381 15.62 0.39 12.31
CA LEU A 381 15.92 -0.18 13.64
C LEU A 381 17.41 -0.05 13.99
N ARG A 382 17.93 1.19 13.96
CA ARG A 382 19.35 1.49 14.23
C ARG A 382 20.33 0.82 13.26
N GLY A 383 19.97 0.75 11.99
CA GLY A 383 20.84 0.19 10.95
C GLY A 383 20.91 -1.34 10.97
N THR A 384 19.96 -2.02 11.61
CA THR A 384 19.91 -3.50 11.58
C THR A 384 19.25 -4.05 10.32
N ALA A 385 18.52 -3.21 9.56
CA ALA A 385 18.02 -3.57 8.26
C ALA A 385 19.16 -3.81 7.27
N GLY A 386 19.02 -4.77 6.38
CA GLY A 386 19.94 -4.93 5.24
C GLY A 386 19.86 -3.76 4.26
N ILE A 387 20.82 -3.66 3.35
CA ILE A 387 20.75 -2.73 2.21
C ILE A 387 19.59 -3.16 1.31
N GLY A 388 18.77 -2.21 0.86
CA GLY A 388 17.59 -2.49 0.04
C GLY A 388 17.91 -3.05 -1.34
N GLY A 389 19.03 -2.60 -1.93
CA GLY A 389 19.38 -2.96 -3.30
C GLY A 389 18.43 -2.36 -4.34
N ALA A 390 18.60 -2.78 -5.58
CA ALA A 390 17.73 -2.34 -6.67
C ALA A 390 16.27 -2.71 -6.41
N VAL A 391 15.36 -1.88 -6.88
CA VAL A 391 13.91 -1.88 -6.68
C VAL A 391 13.52 -1.34 -5.30
N TRP A 392 14.00 -1.94 -4.21
CA TRP A 392 13.62 -1.53 -2.84
C TRP A 392 14.20 -0.15 -2.48
N ALA A 393 15.51 -0.02 -2.51
CA ALA A 393 16.19 1.24 -2.17
C ALA A 393 15.81 2.40 -3.10
N ASP A 394 15.30 2.11 -4.31
CA ASP A 394 14.84 3.13 -5.27
C ASP A 394 13.61 3.91 -4.77
N ALA A 395 13.02 3.52 -3.65
CA ALA A 395 12.02 4.33 -2.94
C ALA A 395 12.50 5.77 -2.69
N GLY A 396 13.78 5.94 -2.33
CA GLY A 396 14.40 7.25 -2.13
C GLY A 396 14.53 8.11 -3.40
N ILE A 397 14.27 7.52 -4.56
CA ILE A 397 14.27 8.18 -5.88
C ILE A 397 12.84 8.35 -6.40
N VAL A 398 12.07 7.27 -6.41
CA VAL A 398 10.74 7.21 -7.04
C VAL A 398 9.72 8.02 -6.24
N ILE A 399 9.69 7.88 -4.92
CA ILE A 399 8.69 8.56 -4.09
C ILE A 399 8.83 10.09 -4.16
N PRO A 400 10.02 10.72 -3.98
CA PRO A 400 10.16 12.16 -4.11
C PRO A 400 9.72 12.69 -5.48
N TRP A 401 10.03 11.98 -6.56
CA TRP A 401 9.62 12.37 -7.90
C TRP A 401 8.11 12.24 -8.08
N THR A 402 7.49 11.15 -7.62
CA THR A 402 6.04 10.94 -7.65
C THR A 402 5.31 12.04 -6.89
N VAL A 403 5.75 12.34 -5.66
CA VAL A 403 5.19 13.43 -4.86
C VAL A 403 5.32 14.78 -5.56
N TYR A 404 6.49 15.07 -6.18
CA TYR A 404 6.66 16.28 -6.98
C TYR A 404 5.67 16.34 -8.16
N MET A 405 5.47 15.25 -8.88
CA MET A 405 4.51 15.20 -9.99
C MET A 405 3.08 15.48 -9.52
N HIS A 406 2.65 14.87 -8.41
CA HIS A 406 1.28 15.06 -7.91
C HIS A 406 1.05 16.46 -7.29
N TYR A 407 2.03 16.99 -6.56
CA TYR A 407 1.82 18.22 -5.78
C TYR A 407 2.52 19.46 -6.34
N GLY A 408 3.49 19.32 -7.24
CA GLY A 408 4.25 20.43 -7.81
C GLY A 408 5.12 21.19 -6.79
N ASP A 409 5.41 20.57 -5.64
CA ASP A 409 6.12 21.18 -4.54
C ASP A 409 7.65 21.07 -4.72
N GLU A 410 8.25 22.12 -5.32
CA GLU A 410 9.70 22.18 -5.51
C GLU A 410 10.46 22.29 -4.18
N ALA A 411 9.85 22.81 -3.11
CA ALA A 411 10.52 22.89 -1.81
C ALA A 411 10.71 21.48 -1.23
N LEU A 412 9.70 20.64 -1.33
CA LEU A 412 9.79 19.25 -0.90
C LEU A 412 10.77 18.45 -1.78
N LEU A 413 10.76 18.66 -3.10
CA LEU A 413 11.76 18.05 -3.99
C LEU A 413 13.19 18.49 -3.60
N ARG A 414 13.38 19.77 -3.24
CA ARG A 414 14.67 20.30 -2.78
C ARG A 414 15.12 19.70 -1.47
N GLU A 415 14.19 19.47 -0.53
CA GLU A 415 14.45 18.75 0.74
C GLU A 415 14.90 17.32 0.48
N SER A 416 14.28 16.63 -0.49
CA SER A 416 14.58 15.23 -0.83
C SER A 416 15.78 15.06 -1.77
N TYR A 417 16.23 16.11 -2.46
CA TYR A 417 17.31 16.00 -3.44
C TYR A 417 18.63 15.44 -2.87
N PRO A 418 19.08 15.80 -1.65
CA PRO A 418 20.26 15.17 -1.05
C PRO A 418 20.13 13.65 -0.87
N LEU A 419 18.92 13.15 -0.53
CA LEU A 419 18.63 11.73 -0.45
C LEU A 419 18.80 11.04 -1.81
N MET A 420 18.19 11.60 -2.86
CA MET A 420 18.27 11.11 -4.22
C MET A 420 19.71 11.10 -4.75
N ARG A 421 20.41 12.24 -4.61
CA ARG A 421 21.79 12.40 -5.08
C ARG A 421 22.73 11.40 -4.41
N ASP A 422 22.71 11.34 -3.09
CA ASP A 422 23.69 10.53 -2.34
C ASP A 422 23.50 9.04 -2.66
N TYR A 423 22.25 8.55 -2.79
CA TYR A 423 21.98 7.19 -3.26
C TYR A 423 22.49 6.95 -4.69
N THR A 424 22.22 7.87 -5.61
CA THR A 424 22.68 7.78 -7.00
C THR A 424 24.21 7.76 -7.07
N GLU A 425 24.91 8.59 -6.27
CA GLU A 425 26.39 8.60 -6.22
C GLU A 425 26.95 7.28 -5.66
N VAL A 426 26.29 6.63 -4.72
CA VAL A 426 26.69 5.29 -4.28
C VAL A 426 26.59 4.28 -5.42
N ARG A 427 25.50 4.32 -6.22
CA ARG A 427 25.37 3.44 -7.41
C ARG A 427 26.49 3.72 -8.42
N ILE A 428 26.79 4.99 -8.69
CA ILE A 428 27.88 5.40 -9.59
C ILE A 428 29.25 4.92 -9.04
N GLN A 429 29.48 5.02 -7.75
CA GLN A 429 30.74 4.55 -7.16
C GLN A 429 30.87 3.03 -7.29
N LYS A 430 29.80 2.26 -7.03
CA LYS A 430 29.80 0.81 -7.23
C LYS A 430 30.09 0.42 -8.68
N ASP A 431 29.47 1.08 -9.64
CA ASP A 431 29.73 0.88 -11.06
C ASP A 431 31.20 1.20 -11.42
N ARG A 432 31.77 2.28 -10.84
CA ARG A 432 33.18 2.63 -11.01
C ARG A 432 34.12 1.54 -10.48
N ASP A 433 33.80 0.97 -9.32
CA ASP A 433 34.58 -0.08 -8.69
C ASP A 433 34.55 -1.39 -9.51
N LEU A 434 33.47 -1.60 -10.28
CA LEU A 434 33.31 -2.69 -11.26
C LEU A 434 33.89 -2.35 -12.65
N GLY A 435 34.54 -1.20 -12.80
CA GLY A 435 35.19 -0.79 -14.05
C GLY A 435 34.30 -0.08 -15.06
N PHE A 436 33.22 0.56 -14.62
CA PHE A 436 32.22 1.27 -15.45
C PHE A 436 31.59 0.38 -16.53
N THR A 437 31.09 -0.77 -16.11
CA THR A 437 30.34 -1.66 -16.99
C THR A 437 28.95 -1.12 -17.33
N HIS A 438 28.39 -0.28 -16.45
CA HIS A 438 27.04 0.29 -16.50
C HIS A 438 25.90 -0.75 -16.49
N VAL A 439 26.21 -2.03 -16.27
CA VAL A 439 25.25 -3.14 -16.42
C VAL A 439 25.17 -4.00 -15.18
N LEU A 440 26.30 -4.37 -14.60
CA LEU A 440 26.38 -5.41 -13.58
C LEU A 440 26.72 -4.83 -12.22
N PHE A 441 25.89 -5.19 -11.24
CA PHE A 441 26.16 -5.03 -9.83
C PHE A 441 26.23 -6.41 -9.17
N ASP A 442 27.25 -6.64 -8.40
CA ASP A 442 27.41 -7.87 -7.60
C ASP A 442 26.94 -7.59 -6.17
N GLU A 443 25.65 -7.36 -6.00
CA GLU A 443 25.05 -7.18 -4.69
C GLU A 443 23.67 -7.83 -4.60
N PHE A 444 23.23 -8.08 -3.38
CA PHE A 444 21.92 -8.65 -3.12
C PHE A 444 20.79 -7.74 -3.63
N THR A 445 19.81 -8.33 -4.28
CA THR A 445 18.53 -7.72 -4.61
C THR A 445 17.41 -8.74 -4.44
N PHE A 446 16.21 -8.26 -4.19
CA PHE A 446 15.02 -9.11 -4.17
C PHE A 446 14.57 -9.53 -5.59
N GLY A 447 15.18 -8.97 -6.64
CA GLY A 447 14.82 -9.28 -8.02
C GLY A 447 13.35 -9.00 -8.31
N ASP A 448 12.70 -9.92 -9.03
CA ASP A 448 11.24 -9.89 -9.19
C ASP A 448 10.58 -10.74 -8.09
N TRP A 449 10.47 -10.16 -6.89
CA TRP A 449 9.99 -10.80 -5.68
C TRP A 449 8.58 -11.36 -5.85
N LEU A 450 8.36 -12.61 -5.44
CA LEU A 450 7.10 -13.35 -5.50
C LEU A 450 6.54 -13.55 -6.92
N ALA A 451 7.37 -13.41 -7.98
CA ALA A 451 6.99 -13.80 -9.32
C ALA A 451 6.79 -15.33 -9.44
N LEU A 452 5.93 -15.74 -10.37
CA LEU A 452 5.55 -17.15 -10.55
C LEU A 452 6.36 -17.89 -11.63
N ASP A 453 7.40 -17.25 -12.17
CA ASP A 453 8.30 -17.83 -13.17
C ASP A 453 9.68 -18.22 -12.62
N GLY A 454 9.83 -18.26 -11.28
CA GLY A 454 11.04 -18.68 -10.59
C GLY A 454 11.37 -20.17 -10.78
N LEU A 455 12.52 -20.61 -10.25
CA LEU A 455 13.04 -21.97 -10.41
C LEU A 455 12.11 -23.09 -9.89
N SER A 456 11.20 -22.77 -8.98
CA SER A 456 10.22 -23.70 -8.43
C SER A 456 8.97 -22.96 -7.95
N ARG A 457 7.85 -23.67 -7.74
CA ARG A 457 6.63 -23.08 -7.15
C ARG A 457 6.82 -22.48 -5.75
N LYS A 458 7.87 -22.88 -5.03
CA LYS A 458 8.22 -22.36 -3.70
C LYS A 458 9.27 -21.24 -3.76
N SER A 459 9.80 -20.92 -4.96
CA SER A 459 10.72 -19.80 -5.11
C SER A 459 10.01 -18.51 -4.81
N VAL A 460 10.64 -17.67 -4.01
CA VAL A 460 10.22 -16.29 -3.78
C VAL A 460 10.88 -15.33 -4.77
N PHE A 461 11.91 -15.79 -5.49
CA PHE A 461 12.60 -15.04 -6.53
C PHE A 461 12.09 -15.44 -7.92
N GLY A 462 11.81 -14.46 -8.76
CA GLY A 462 11.38 -14.65 -10.13
C GLY A 462 12.50 -15.11 -11.07
N GLY A 463 12.13 -15.40 -12.33
CA GLY A 463 13.06 -15.89 -13.35
C GLY A 463 13.78 -14.79 -14.14
N THR A 464 13.49 -13.52 -13.89
CA THR A 464 14.19 -12.39 -14.54
C THR A 464 15.56 -12.20 -13.89
N GLU A 465 16.60 -12.09 -14.71
CA GLU A 465 17.98 -11.95 -14.26
C GLU A 465 18.15 -10.70 -13.37
N GLU A 466 18.73 -10.88 -12.19
CA GLU A 466 18.90 -9.82 -11.19
C GLU A 466 19.80 -8.70 -11.70
N CYS A 467 20.86 -9.00 -12.43
CA CYS A 467 21.77 -8.00 -13.00
C CYS A 467 21.05 -7.07 -14.00
N PHE A 468 20.12 -7.62 -14.80
CA PHE A 468 19.28 -6.82 -15.68
C PHE A 468 18.38 -5.86 -14.87
N ILE A 469 17.71 -6.35 -13.83
CA ILE A 469 16.86 -5.53 -12.95
C ILE A 469 17.70 -4.42 -12.31
N GLN A 470 18.86 -4.76 -11.75
CA GLN A 470 19.79 -3.80 -11.14
C GLN A 470 20.23 -2.71 -12.12
N GLY A 471 20.63 -3.10 -13.34
CA GLY A 471 21.04 -2.15 -14.38
C GLY A 471 19.92 -1.21 -14.80
N VAL A 472 18.68 -1.72 -14.91
CA VAL A 472 17.49 -0.89 -15.26
C VAL A 472 17.16 0.10 -14.15
N TYR A 473 17.19 -0.32 -12.88
CA TYR A 473 16.93 0.59 -11.76
C TYR A 473 18.08 1.58 -11.52
N TYR A 474 19.32 1.20 -11.81
CA TYR A 474 20.42 2.16 -11.87
C TYR A 474 20.16 3.26 -12.93
N LEU A 475 19.76 2.87 -14.14
CA LEU A 475 19.33 3.82 -15.17
C LEU A 475 18.22 4.75 -14.66
N GLN A 476 17.18 4.20 -14.03
CA GLN A 476 16.06 4.97 -13.48
C GLN A 476 16.51 5.95 -12.38
N ALA A 477 17.38 5.52 -11.46
CA ALA A 477 17.90 6.38 -10.39
C ALA A 477 18.66 7.58 -10.97
N VAL A 478 19.52 7.35 -11.94
CA VAL A 478 20.29 8.42 -12.63
C VAL A 478 19.35 9.37 -13.38
N GLU A 479 18.37 8.85 -14.12
CA GLU A 479 17.41 9.66 -14.89
C GLU A 479 16.55 10.55 -13.98
N LEU A 480 15.97 10.00 -12.92
CA LEU A 480 15.08 10.75 -12.04
C LEU A 480 15.84 11.78 -11.21
N THR A 481 17.06 11.45 -10.75
CA THR A 481 17.92 12.40 -10.05
C THR A 481 18.35 13.53 -10.98
N GLY A 482 18.66 13.22 -12.25
CA GLY A 482 18.96 14.22 -13.28
C GLY A 482 17.77 15.16 -13.57
N LYS A 483 16.54 14.61 -13.66
CA LYS A 483 15.31 15.39 -13.81
C LYS A 483 15.08 16.30 -12.59
N ALA A 484 15.27 15.79 -11.38
CA ALA A 484 15.16 16.58 -10.15
C ALA A 484 16.21 17.70 -10.10
N ALA A 485 17.47 17.41 -10.48
CA ALA A 485 18.53 18.40 -10.61
C ALA A 485 18.15 19.53 -11.58
N ARG A 486 17.59 19.19 -12.74
CA ARG A 486 17.15 20.16 -13.75
C ARG A 486 16.04 21.07 -13.23
N VAL A 487 15.03 20.51 -12.57
CA VAL A 487 13.95 21.28 -11.93
C VAL A 487 14.51 22.25 -10.90
N LEU A 488 15.47 21.82 -10.11
CA LEU A 488 16.09 22.62 -9.04
C LEU A 488 17.19 23.57 -9.52
N GLY A 489 17.43 23.68 -10.83
CA GLY A 489 18.45 24.56 -11.41
C GLY A 489 19.90 24.14 -11.16
N LYS A 490 20.14 22.86 -10.84
CA LYS A 490 21.47 22.27 -10.64
C LYS A 490 22.04 21.78 -11.98
N THR A 491 22.45 22.72 -12.83
CA THR A 491 22.78 22.47 -14.24
C THR A 491 23.89 21.43 -14.40
N GLU A 492 24.96 21.52 -13.62
CA GLU A 492 26.12 20.61 -13.73
C GLU A 492 25.70 19.16 -13.39
N ASP A 493 24.93 18.96 -12.31
CA ASP A 493 24.40 17.65 -11.94
C ASP A 493 23.45 17.11 -13.02
N ALA A 494 22.55 17.97 -13.53
CA ALA A 494 21.59 17.58 -14.56
C ALA A 494 22.26 17.10 -15.85
N GLU A 495 23.26 17.86 -16.36
CA GLU A 495 24.01 17.49 -17.57
C GLU A 495 24.83 16.22 -17.38
N ARG A 496 25.47 16.06 -16.22
CA ARG A 496 26.25 14.86 -15.90
C ARG A 496 25.38 13.61 -15.83
N TYR A 497 24.23 13.67 -15.16
CA TYR A 497 23.31 12.54 -15.06
C TYR A 497 22.61 12.23 -16.38
N GLU A 498 22.31 13.23 -17.20
CA GLU A 498 21.76 13.03 -18.54
C GLU A 498 22.75 12.26 -19.45
N GLN A 499 24.04 12.65 -19.44
CA GLN A 499 25.08 11.93 -20.18
C GLN A 499 25.22 10.48 -19.64
N LEU A 500 25.33 10.31 -18.35
CA LEU A 500 25.49 8.99 -17.73
C LEU A 500 24.29 8.07 -18.01
N SER A 501 23.06 8.61 -17.96
CA SER A 501 21.88 7.81 -18.29
C SER A 501 21.88 7.30 -19.72
N ALA A 502 22.39 8.10 -20.67
CA ALA A 502 22.57 7.68 -22.05
C ALA A 502 23.63 6.56 -22.17
N ASP A 503 24.74 6.66 -21.44
CA ASP A 503 25.79 5.65 -21.43
C ASP A 503 25.31 4.32 -20.82
N ILE A 504 24.60 4.36 -19.69
CA ILE A 504 23.98 3.18 -19.06
C ILE A 504 22.99 2.53 -20.01
N ARG A 505 22.10 3.32 -20.63
CA ARG A 505 21.13 2.82 -21.59
C ARG A 505 21.80 2.09 -22.77
N ASN A 506 22.85 2.69 -23.32
CA ASN A 506 23.62 2.09 -24.41
C ASN A 506 24.26 0.77 -23.99
N SER A 507 24.83 0.70 -22.79
CA SER A 507 25.43 -0.54 -22.26
C SER A 507 24.39 -1.63 -22.04
N LEU A 508 23.22 -1.31 -21.45
CA LEU A 508 22.10 -2.24 -21.30
C LEU A 508 21.58 -2.73 -22.65
N MET A 509 21.52 -1.84 -23.65
CA MET A 509 21.12 -2.21 -25.00
C MET A 509 22.13 -3.17 -25.65
N GLN A 510 23.43 -2.93 -25.50
CA GLN A 510 24.49 -3.79 -26.02
C GLN A 510 24.49 -5.17 -25.38
N GLU A 511 24.25 -5.26 -24.06
CA GLU A 511 24.25 -6.52 -23.31
C GLU A 511 22.99 -7.35 -23.57
N TYR A 512 21.81 -6.71 -23.54
CA TYR A 512 20.53 -7.42 -23.47
C TYR A 512 19.69 -7.35 -24.75
N VAL A 513 20.01 -6.50 -25.72
CA VAL A 513 19.21 -6.36 -26.94
C VAL A 513 20.09 -6.68 -28.17
N THR A 514 19.78 -7.75 -28.86
CA THR A 514 20.50 -8.14 -30.08
C THR A 514 20.34 -7.10 -31.19
N ASP A 515 21.25 -7.05 -32.17
CA ASP A 515 21.16 -6.19 -33.36
C ASP A 515 19.83 -6.36 -34.12
N GLY A 516 19.25 -7.54 -34.09
CA GLY A 516 17.92 -7.83 -34.66
C GLY A 516 16.74 -7.32 -33.84
N GLY A 517 16.99 -6.71 -32.65
CA GLY A 517 15.98 -6.13 -31.75
C GLY A 517 15.31 -7.16 -30.84
N ARG A 518 15.91 -8.33 -30.61
CA ARG A 518 15.39 -9.33 -29.68
C ARG A 518 15.98 -9.10 -28.29
N LEU A 519 15.14 -9.09 -27.25
CA LEU A 519 15.60 -9.13 -25.86
C LEU A 519 16.21 -10.52 -25.55
N ALA A 520 17.36 -10.55 -24.88
CA ALA A 520 18.03 -11.79 -24.50
C ALA A 520 17.28 -12.56 -23.42
N LEU A 521 16.50 -11.85 -22.60
CA LEU A 521 15.68 -12.40 -21.52
C LEU A 521 14.23 -12.61 -22.00
N ASP A 522 13.61 -13.75 -21.66
CA ASP A 522 12.27 -14.10 -22.12
C ASP A 522 11.31 -14.30 -20.95
N THR A 523 11.19 -13.26 -20.09
CA THR A 523 10.23 -13.19 -18.97
C THR A 523 9.30 -11.99 -19.15
N GLN A 524 8.11 -12.04 -18.54
CA GLN A 524 7.17 -10.90 -18.61
C GLN A 524 7.80 -9.63 -18.03
N THR A 525 8.43 -9.73 -16.86
CA THR A 525 9.08 -8.59 -16.18
C THR A 525 10.23 -8.01 -17.00
N ALA A 526 11.04 -8.84 -17.67
CA ALA A 526 12.09 -8.33 -18.54
C ALA A 526 11.53 -7.48 -19.70
N TYR A 527 10.46 -7.94 -20.36
CA TYR A 527 9.80 -7.15 -21.41
C TYR A 527 9.16 -5.87 -20.86
N VAL A 528 8.53 -5.94 -19.67
CA VAL A 528 7.95 -4.76 -19.00
C VAL A 528 9.02 -3.70 -18.75
N LEU A 529 10.14 -4.09 -18.15
CA LEU A 529 11.25 -3.18 -17.87
C LEU A 529 11.87 -2.63 -19.15
N ALA A 530 12.09 -3.46 -20.16
CA ALA A 530 12.66 -3.02 -21.45
C ALA A 530 11.76 -1.99 -22.13
N LEU A 531 10.44 -2.23 -22.18
CA LEU A 531 9.48 -1.30 -22.79
C LEU A 531 9.31 -0.01 -21.98
N GLN A 532 9.29 -0.10 -20.66
CA GLN A 532 9.17 1.04 -19.75
C GLN A 532 10.36 1.99 -19.88
N HIS A 533 11.57 1.46 -19.96
CA HIS A 533 12.81 2.24 -19.94
C HIS A 533 13.43 2.45 -21.33
N GLY A 534 12.73 2.09 -22.42
CA GLY A 534 13.17 2.35 -23.79
C GLY A 534 14.38 1.51 -24.22
N LEU A 535 14.52 0.29 -23.71
CA LEU A 535 15.58 -0.66 -24.08
C LEU A 535 15.15 -1.48 -25.31
N TYR A 536 15.06 -0.82 -26.45
CA TYR A 536 14.68 -1.44 -27.74
C TYR A 536 15.17 -0.59 -28.92
N HIS A 537 15.46 -1.24 -30.06
CA HIS A 537 15.69 -0.55 -31.34
C HIS A 537 14.38 -0.21 -32.04
N ASP A 538 13.34 -1.02 -31.80
CA ASP A 538 12.00 -0.87 -32.39
C ASP A 538 10.98 -1.27 -31.32
N ARG A 539 10.20 -0.28 -30.88
CA ARG A 539 9.18 -0.45 -29.83
C ARG A 539 8.11 -1.48 -30.21
N GLN A 540 7.67 -1.46 -31.48
CA GLN A 540 6.61 -2.38 -31.92
C GLN A 540 7.11 -3.83 -31.91
N LYS A 541 8.33 -4.07 -32.39
CA LYS A 541 8.93 -5.42 -32.36
C LYS A 541 9.07 -5.94 -30.92
N MET A 542 9.43 -5.07 -29.97
CA MET A 542 9.53 -5.45 -28.56
C MET A 542 8.14 -5.72 -27.97
N ALA A 543 7.13 -4.91 -28.29
CA ALA A 543 5.74 -5.12 -27.89
C ALA A 543 5.18 -6.43 -28.48
N ASP A 544 5.48 -6.74 -29.75
CA ASP A 544 5.09 -8.01 -30.37
C ASP A 544 5.79 -9.21 -29.70
N ALA A 545 7.03 -9.04 -29.23
CA ALA A 545 7.72 -10.08 -28.47
C ALA A 545 7.05 -10.29 -27.10
N MET A 546 6.69 -9.22 -26.39
CA MET A 546 5.90 -9.27 -25.16
C MET A 546 4.56 -9.99 -25.40
N LYS A 547 3.83 -9.63 -26.45
CA LYS A 547 2.57 -10.31 -26.83
C LYS A 547 2.76 -11.82 -27.02
N ARG A 548 3.85 -12.22 -27.70
CA ARG A 548 4.18 -13.65 -27.86
C ARG A 548 4.52 -14.33 -26.54
N ARG A 549 5.18 -13.62 -25.60
CA ARG A 549 5.46 -14.13 -24.26
C ARG A 549 4.17 -14.36 -23.48
N LEU A 550 3.27 -13.36 -23.44
CA LEU A 550 1.97 -13.48 -22.79
C LEU A 550 1.16 -14.66 -23.35
N ARG A 551 1.15 -14.83 -24.67
CA ARG A 551 0.47 -15.95 -25.32
C ARG A 551 1.03 -17.31 -24.87
N ARG A 552 2.37 -17.44 -24.74
CA ARG A 552 3.01 -18.67 -24.23
C ARG A 552 2.67 -18.95 -22.76
N ASP A 553 2.44 -17.92 -22.00
CA ASP A 553 1.99 -17.99 -20.62
C ASP A 553 0.46 -18.18 -20.50
N PHE A 554 -0.25 -18.37 -21.62
CA PHE A 554 -1.71 -18.43 -21.67
C PHE A 554 -2.38 -17.18 -21.09
N TYR A 555 -1.73 -16.01 -21.22
CA TYR A 555 -2.13 -14.73 -20.63
C TYR A 555 -2.23 -14.76 -19.10
N ALA A 556 -1.66 -15.75 -18.45
CA ALA A 556 -1.55 -15.81 -17.00
C ALA A 556 -0.48 -14.85 -16.50
N LEU A 557 -0.73 -14.22 -15.38
CA LEU A 557 0.21 -13.33 -14.70
C LEU A 557 1.42 -14.13 -14.19
N ARG A 558 2.64 -13.65 -14.48
CA ARG A 558 3.89 -14.28 -14.03
C ARG A 558 4.81 -13.32 -13.27
N CYS A 559 4.51 -12.03 -13.32
CA CYS A 559 5.29 -10.99 -12.65
C CYS A 559 5.14 -11.02 -11.13
N GLY A 560 6.20 -10.57 -10.44
CA GLY A 560 6.21 -10.26 -9.03
C GLY A 560 6.17 -8.74 -8.75
N PHE A 561 6.73 -8.31 -7.63
CA PHE A 561 6.70 -6.92 -7.17
C PHE A 561 7.39 -5.92 -8.11
N THR A 562 8.35 -6.38 -8.91
CA THR A 562 9.06 -5.52 -9.89
C THR A 562 8.26 -5.32 -11.17
N GLY A 563 7.64 -6.39 -11.67
CA GLY A 563 6.96 -6.33 -12.96
C GLY A 563 5.46 -6.00 -12.88
N ALA A 564 4.73 -6.57 -11.92
CA ALA A 564 3.28 -6.44 -11.85
C ALA A 564 2.76 -5.00 -11.71
N PRO A 565 3.38 -4.11 -10.92
CA PRO A 565 2.96 -2.70 -10.83
C PRO A 565 3.03 -1.94 -12.15
N LEU A 566 3.92 -2.32 -13.04
CA LEU A 566 4.18 -1.65 -14.32
C LEU A 566 3.45 -2.33 -15.50
N LEU A 567 3.12 -3.61 -15.38
CA LEU A 567 2.67 -4.46 -16.47
C LEU A 567 1.52 -3.85 -17.29
N LEU A 568 0.43 -3.49 -16.64
CA LEU A 568 -0.74 -2.99 -17.36
C LEU A 568 -0.50 -1.62 -17.98
N ASN A 569 0.24 -0.72 -17.31
CA ASN A 569 0.63 0.56 -17.88
C ASN A 569 1.42 0.36 -19.18
N VAL A 570 2.40 -0.53 -19.16
CA VAL A 570 3.24 -0.83 -20.34
C VAL A 570 2.43 -1.45 -21.48
N LEU A 571 1.56 -2.42 -21.19
CA LEU A 571 0.70 -3.03 -22.20
C LEU A 571 -0.22 -1.99 -22.86
N LEU A 572 -0.89 -1.18 -22.07
CA LEU A 572 -1.82 -0.16 -22.56
C LEU A 572 -1.10 0.94 -23.35
N ASP A 573 0.08 1.35 -22.91
CA ASP A 573 0.91 2.35 -23.60
C ASP A 573 1.53 1.81 -24.91
N CYS A 574 1.68 0.48 -25.03
CA CYS A 574 2.11 -0.19 -26.27
C CYS A 574 0.96 -0.57 -27.21
N GLY A 575 -0.30 -0.22 -26.86
CA GLY A 575 -1.46 -0.59 -27.66
C GLY A 575 -1.92 -2.03 -27.50
N LEU A 576 -1.35 -2.80 -26.57
CA LEU A 576 -1.75 -4.17 -26.24
C LEU A 576 -2.96 -4.18 -25.30
N VAL A 577 -4.03 -3.49 -25.74
CA VAL A 577 -5.21 -3.22 -24.90
C VAL A 577 -5.98 -4.52 -24.59
N ASP A 578 -6.14 -5.39 -25.57
CA ASP A 578 -6.84 -6.67 -25.39
C ASP A 578 -6.09 -7.57 -24.39
N GLU A 579 -4.76 -7.61 -24.47
CA GLU A 579 -3.91 -8.36 -23.56
C GLU A 579 -4.00 -7.83 -22.12
N ALA A 580 -4.01 -6.50 -21.96
CA ALA A 580 -4.14 -5.85 -20.66
C ALA A 580 -5.49 -6.17 -20.00
N TYR A 581 -6.59 -6.08 -20.77
CA TYR A 581 -7.93 -6.41 -20.25
C TYR A 581 -8.06 -7.89 -19.89
N ARG A 582 -7.48 -8.82 -20.69
CA ARG A 582 -7.46 -10.26 -20.37
C ARG A 582 -6.80 -10.57 -19.05
N ILE A 583 -5.68 -9.90 -18.77
CA ILE A 583 -4.95 -10.08 -17.52
C ILE A 583 -5.70 -9.45 -16.36
N LEU A 584 -6.14 -8.19 -16.51
CA LEU A 584 -6.81 -7.45 -15.44
C LEU A 584 -8.13 -8.11 -15.01
N LEU A 585 -8.93 -8.53 -15.98
CA LEU A 585 -10.26 -9.09 -15.75
C LEU A 585 -10.28 -10.63 -15.67
N SER A 586 -9.10 -11.26 -15.54
CA SER A 586 -9.03 -12.70 -15.33
C SER A 586 -9.56 -13.09 -13.95
N GLU A 587 -10.56 -13.95 -13.92
CA GLU A 587 -11.11 -14.55 -12.71
C GLU A 587 -10.39 -15.83 -12.28
N GLU A 588 -9.47 -16.31 -13.14
CA GLU A 588 -8.66 -17.50 -12.90
C GLU A 588 -7.39 -17.16 -12.14
N TYR A 589 -6.84 -18.16 -11.43
CA TYR A 589 -5.49 -18.09 -10.84
C TYR A 589 -4.40 -18.11 -11.94
N PRO A 590 -3.37 -17.28 -11.81
CA PRO A 590 -3.16 -16.17 -10.86
C PRO A 590 -3.78 -14.86 -11.38
N GLY A 591 -4.37 -14.07 -10.50
CA GLY A 591 -4.97 -12.79 -10.91
C GLY A 591 -5.66 -12.03 -9.77
N TRP A 592 -5.83 -10.74 -9.96
CA TRP A 592 -6.46 -9.85 -8.97
C TRP A 592 -7.93 -10.19 -8.71
N LEU A 593 -8.70 -10.59 -9.73
CA LEU A 593 -10.11 -10.93 -9.54
C LEU A 593 -10.29 -12.31 -8.91
N TYR A 594 -9.33 -13.23 -9.10
CA TYR A 594 -9.29 -14.49 -8.38
C TYR A 594 -9.33 -14.29 -6.86
N GLU A 595 -8.49 -13.38 -6.34
CA GLU A 595 -8.45 -13.06 -4.91
C GLU A 595 -9.82 -12.58 -4.39
N ILE A 596 -10.49 -11.70 -5.15
CA ILE A 596 -11.81 -11.17 -4.81
C ILE A 596 -12.86 -12.27 -4.74
N LEU A 597 -12.88 -13.17 -5.73
CA LEU A 597 -13.81 -14.30 -5.78
C LEU A 597 -13.57 -15.30 -4.64
N HIS A 598 -12.36 -15.32 -4.08
CA HIS A 598 -11.99 -16.11 -2.90
C HIS A 598 -12.14 -15.33 -1.58
N GLY A 599 -12.87 -14.21 -1.59
CA GLY A 599 -13.28 -13.48 -0.41
C GLY A 599 -12.30 -12.39 0.06
N ALA A 600 -11.33 -11.99 -0.78
CA ALA A 600 -10.43 -10.89 -0.47
C ALA A 600 -11.19 -9.58 -0.27
N THR A 601 -10.90 -8.90 0.83
CA THR A 601 -11.42 -7.56 1.14
C THR A 601 -10.29 -6.52 1.21
N THR A 602 -9.08 -6.96 1.02
CA THR A 602 -7.80 -6.25 0.92
C THR A 602 -6.97 -6.93 -0.16
N ILE A 603 -5.85 -6.35 -0.57
CA ILE A 603 -4.90 -6.96 -1.50
C ILE A 603 -4.06 -8.00 -0.75
N TRP A 604 -3.80 -9.14 -1.36
CA TRP A 604 -2.95 -10.18 -0.82
C TRP A 604 -1.47 -9.97 -1.19
N GLU A 605 -0.57 -10.54 -0.38
CA GLU A 605 0.88 -10.51 -0.62
C GLU A 605 1.29 -11.37 -1.81
N ARG A 606 0.62 -12.52 -1.99
CA ARG A 606 0.91 -13.48 -3.05
C ARG A 606 -0.35 -13.82 -3.83
N TRP A 607 -0.17 -14.14 -5.11
CA TRP A 607 -1.25 -14.61 -5.97
C TRP A 607 -1.93 -15.89 -5.44
N ASN A 608 -1.22 -16.70 -4.66
CA ASN A 608 -1.67 -17.95 -4.07
C ASN A 608 -1.63 -17.96 -2.54
N SER A 609 -1.83 -16.82 -1.87
CA SER A 609 -1.98 -16.80 -0.41
C SER A 609 -3.11 -17.73 0.05
N LEU A 610 -4.17 -17.84 -0.77
CA LEU A 610 -5.16 -18.90 -0.65
C LEU A 610 -5.11 -19.78 -1.90
N GLU A 611 -4.86 -21.07 -1.72
CA GLU A 611 -4.80 -22.06 -2.79
C GLU A 611 -6.21 -22.39 -3.33
N GLU A 612 -6.29 -22.99 -4.51
CA GLU A 612 -7.57 -23.35 -5.16
C GLU A 612 -8.47 -24.27 -4.28
N ASP A 613 -7.87 -25.06 -3.41
CA ASP A 613 -8.59 -25.93 -2.46
C ASP A 613 -9.02 -25.22 -1.17
N GLY A 614 -8.82 -23.91 -1.08
CA GLY A 614 -9.20 -23.07 0.05
C GLY A 614 -8.25 -23.16 1.24
N ARG A 615 -7.07 -23.76 1.11
CA ARG A 615 -6.03 -23.74 2.14
C ARG A 615 -5.15 -22.52 2.00
N VAL A 616 -4.70 -22.00 3.14
CA VAL A 616 -3.64 -21.00 3.17
C VAL A 616 -2.35 -21.69 2.71
N SER A 617 -1.57 -21.00 1.88
CA SER A 617 -0.30 -21.49 1.36
C SER A 617 0.67 -21.89 2.49
N ASP A 618 1.56 -22.82 2.23
CA ASP A 618 2.58 -23.29 3.18
C ASP A 618 3.91 -22.55 3.03
N THR A 619 3.92 -21.38 2.42
CA THR A 619 5.14 -20.65 2.07
C THR A 619 5.64 -19.73 3.18
N GLY A 620 4.81 -19.39 4.16
CA GLY A 620 5.13 -18.46 5.25
C GLY A 620 5.13 -16.97 4.86
N MET A 621 4.78 -16.65 3.60
CA MET A 621 4.64 -15.29 3.07
C MET A 621 3.17 -15.07 2.68
N ASP A 622 2.27 -15.11 3.66
CA ASP A 622 0.83 -15.16 3.42
C ASP A 622 0.10 -14.08 4.24
N SER A 623 0.45 -12.82 3.98
CA SER A 623 -0.36 -11.69 4.41
C SER A 623 -1.58 -11.53 3.51
N PHE A 624 -2.76 -11.41 4.11
CA PHE A 624 -3.98 -11.10 3.38
C PHE A 624 -4.29 -9.59 3.35
N ASN A 625 -3.35 -8.75 3.80
CA ASN A 625 -3.46 -7.29 3.78
C ASN A 625 -2.10 -6.65 3.47
N HIS A 626 -1.76 -6.62 2.16
CA HIS A 626 -0.46 -6.21 1.65
C HIS A 626 -0.64 -5.38 0.38
N TYR A 627 -0.34 -4.09 0.40
CA TYR A 627 -0.80 -3.15 -0.63
C TYR A 627 -0.02 -3.15 -1.96
N ALA A 628 1.17 -3.75 -2.04
CA ALA A 628 2.07 -3.61 -3.19
C ALA A 628 1.41 -3.93 -4.55
N TYR A 629 0.74 -5.08 -4.67
CA TYR A 629 0.02 -5.44 -5.91
C TYR A 629 -1.21 -4.58 -6.19
N GLY A 630 -1.70 -3.82 -5.23
CA GLY A 630 -2.73 -2.79 -5.44
C GLY A 630 -2.26 -1.63 -6.33
N ALA A 631 -0.96 -1.52 -6.60
CA ALA A 631 -0.37 -0.59 -7.57
C ALA A 631 -0.99 -0.70 -8.97
N VAL A 632 -1.59 -1.84 -9.34
CA VAL A 632 -2.34 -2.04 -10.57
C VAL A 632 -3.45 -1.01 -10.78
N CYS A 633 -4.03 -0.48 -9.70
CA CYS A 633 -5.07 0.53 -9.75
C CYS A 633 -4.61 1.83 -10.43
N ASN A 634 -3.30 2.12 -10.43
CA ASN A 634 -2.75 3.22 -11.22
C ASN A 634 -3.10 3.09 -12.71
N ALA A 635 -2.94 1.90 -13.29
CA ALA A 635 -3.30 1.67 -14.69
C ALA A 635 -4.80 1.82 -14.92
N VAL A 636 -5.63 1.43 -13.95
CA VAL A 636 -7.08 1.64 -14.03
C VAL A 636 -7.40 3.13 -14.07
N TYR A 637 -6.88 3.93 -13.14
CA TYR A 637 -7.14 5.38 -13.06
C TYR A 637 -6.61 6.12 -14.29
N THR A 638 -5.37 5.83 -14.67
CA THR A 638 -4.64 6.64 -15.66
C THR A 638 -4.86 6.19 -17.10
N ARG A 639 -5.18 4.92 -17.38
CA ARG A 639 -5.33 4.39 -18.75
C ARG A 639 -6.76 3.94 -19.03
N ILE A 640 -7.37 3.13 -18.16
CA ILE A 640 -8.74 2.65 -18.42
C ILE A 640 -9.74 3.78 -18.23
N MET A 641 -9.70 4.48 -17.10
CA MET A 641 -10.51 5.69 -16.87
C MET A 641 -9.98 6.91 -17.62
N GLY A 642 -8.68 6.89 -17.96
CA GLY A 642 -8.05 7.82 -18.87
C GLY A 642 -7.63 9.16 -18.29
N LEU A 643 -7.40 9.28 -16.97
CA LEU A 643 -6.97 10.55 -16.35
C LEU A 643 -5.52 10.45 -15.87
N ARG A 644 -4.58 11.05 -16.57
CA ARG A 644 -3.14 11.00 -16.28
C ARG A 644 -2.52 12.37 -16.05
N CYS A 645 -1.81 12.55 -14.94
CA CYS A 645 -0.97 13.73 -14.70
C CYS A 645 0.25 13.70 -15.62
N VAL A 646 0.45 14.77 -16.40
CA VAL A 646 1.61 14.89 -17.31
C VAL A 646 2.49 16.10 -17.02
N SER A 647 2.10 16.95 -16.08
CA SER A 647 2.94 18.01 -15.57
C SER A 647 2.83 18.18 -14.05
N PRO A 648 3.88 18.63 -13.38
CA PRO A 648 3.87 18.75 -11.93
C PRO A 648 2.70 19.59 -11.42
N GLY A 649 2.08 19.10 -10.33
CA GLY A 649 0.94 19.75 -9.70
C GLY A 649 -0.33 19.75 -10.54
N TRP A 650 -0.48 18.83 -11.49
CA TRP A 650 -1.68 18.69 -12.32
C TRP A 650 -2.03 19.92 -13.18
N LYS A 651 -1.02 20.70 -13.59
CA LYS A 651 -1.26 21.85 -14.50
C LYS A 651 -1.66 21.41 -15.90
N LYS A 652 -1.20 20.23 -16.32
CA LYS A 652 -1.61 19.58 -17.54
C LYS A 652 -1.90 18.10 -17.28
N ALA A 653 -3.04 17.61 -17.79
CA ALA A 653 -3.40 16.20 -17.79
C ALA A 653 -3.52 15.67 -19.23
N GLU A 654 -3.32 14.37 -19.39
CA GLU A 654 -3.72 13.62 -20.58
C GLU A 654 -5.01 12.86 -20.30
N ILE A 655 -5.98 12.97 -21.21
CA ILE A 655 -7.26 12.26 -21.14
C ILE A 655 -7.32 11.31 -22.35
N ALA A 656 -6.92 10.05 -22.11
CA ALA A 656 -6.73 9.08 -23.19
C ALA A 656 -7.24 7.67 -22.77
N PRO A 657 -8.54 7.48 -22.56
CA PRO A 657 -9.09 6.22 -22.09
C PRO A 657 -8.82 5.08 -23.08
N LYS A 658 -8.41 3.93 -22.58
CA LYS A 658 -8.20 2.69 -23.32
C LYS A 658 -9.40 1.78 -23.10
N VAL A 659 -10.29 1.70 -24.06
CA VAL A 659 -11.65 1.16 -23.89
C VAL A 659 -11.80 -0.22 -24.49
N ARG A 660 -12.52 -1.10 -23.80
CA ARG A 660 -13.05 -2.40 -24.30
C ARG A 660 -14.44 -2.63 -23.72
N GLY A 661 -15.27 -3.36 -24.44
CA GLY A 661 -16.69 -3.57 -24.15
C GLY A 661 -16.98 -4.28 -22.82
N ALA A 662 -16.01 -4.97 -22.21
CA ALA A 662 -16.13 -5.55 -20.88
C ALA A 662 -16.36 -4.51 -19.77
N ILE A 663 -16.04 -3.24 -20.04
CA ILE A 663 -16.38 -2.09 -19.19
C ILE A 663 -17.19 -1.13 -20.05
N ARG A 664 -18.46 -0.90 -19.69
CA ARG A 664 -19.41 -0.10 -20.48
C ARG A 664 -19.39 1.38 -20.10
N ARG A 665 -19.01 1.71 -18.89
CA ARG A 665 -18.91 3.08 -18.39
C ARG A 665 -17.85 3.19 -17.31
N SER A 666 -17.30 4.40 -17.19
CA SER A 666 -16.33 4.75 -16.16
C SER A 666 -16.48 6.22 -15.80
N ARG A 667 -16.25 6.53 -14.53
CA ARG A 667 -16.10 7.90 -14.04
C ARG A 667 -14.99 8.00 -13.03
N ILE A 668 -14.23 9.08 -13.08
CA ILE A 668 -13.19 9.42 -12.10
C ILE A 668 -13.26 10.92 -11.79
N GLU A 669 -13.18 11.24 -10.52
CA GLU A 669 -13.07 12.59 -10.00
C GLU A 669 -11.86 12.63 -9.08
N GLN A 670 -10.87 13.49 -9.40
CA GLN A 670 -9.61 13.64 -8.69
C GLN A 670 -9.47 15.06 -8.15
N GLU A 671 -9.47 15.22 -6.82
CA GLU A 671 -9.06 16.47 -6.19
C GLU A 671 -7.54 16.61 -6.26
N THR A 672 -7.06 17.76 -6.74
CA THR A 672 -5.63 18.03 -6.87
C THR A 672 -5.30 19.44 -6.36
N VAL A 673 -4.02 19.74 -6.24
CA VAL A 673 -3.55 21.10 -5.87
C VAL A 673 -3.94 22.16 -6.90
N SER A 674 -4.27 21.78 -8.13
CA SER A 674 -4.70 22.66 -9.21
C SER A 674 -6.21 22.69 -9.40
N GLY A 675 -6.99 22.00 -8.56
CA GLY A 675 -8.43 21.89 -8.65
C GLY A 675 -8.91 20.47 -8.92
N THR A 676 -10.20 20.30 -9.13
CA THR A 676 -10.82 18.99 -9.31
C THR A 676 -10.94 18.65 -10.80
N TRP A 677 -10.26 17.57 -11.19
CA TRP A 677 -10.37 16.98 -12.52
C TRP A 677 -11.49 15.95 -12.55
N LYS A 678 -12.26 15.90 -13.65
CA LYS A 678 -13.30 14.86 -13.83
C LYS A 678 -13.24 14.33 -15.25
N THR A 679 -13.34 13.00 -15.37
CA THR A 679 -13.61 12.35 -16.64
C THR A 679 -14.71 11.29 -16.45
N ALA A 680 -15.57 11.16 -17.45
CA ALA A 680 -16.54 10.09 -17.52
C ALA A 680 -16.73 9.68 -18.97
N TRP A 681 -16.72 8.38 -19.23
CA TRP A 681 -17.02 7.85 -20.56
C TRP A 681 -18.01 6.69 -20.48
N GLU A 682 -18.73 6.49 -21.58
CA GLU A 682 -19.77 5.48 -21.71
C GLU A 682 -19.84 4.94 -23.14
N ILE A 683 -20.09 3.64 -23.26
CA ILE A 683 -20.50 2.94 -24.48
C ILE A 683 -22.00 2.72 -24.37
N ALA A 684 -22.78 3.39 -25.21
CA ALA A 684 -24.23 3.25 -25.26
C ALA A 684 -24.67 1.94 -25.90
N ASP A 685 -25.96 1.58 -25.77
CA ASP A 685 -26.53 0.34 -26.33
C ASP A 685 -26.50 0.29 -27.87
N ASP A 686 -26.39 1.44 -28.53
CA ASP A 686 -26.19 1.52 -29.98
C ASP A 686 -24.72 1.43 -30.42
N GLY A 687 -23.81 1.22 -29.46
CA GLY A 687 -22.35 1.15 -29.68
C GLY A 687 -21.66 2.52 -29.74
N SER A 688 -22.38 3.63 -29.69
CA SER A 688 -21.77 4.97 -29.67
C SER A 688 -20.96 5.19 -28.39
N PHE A 689 -19.84 5.88 -28.52
CA PHE A 689 -18.97 6.24 -27.39
C PHE A 689 -19.15 7.72 -27.06
N SER A 690 -19.23 8.01 -25.76
CA SER A 690 -19.24 9.36 -25.24
C SER A 690 -18.15 9.58 -24.19
N LEU A 691 -17.55 10.79 -24.18
CA LEU A 691 -16.58 11.23 -23.18
C LEU A 691 -16.92 12.63 -22.71
N SER A 692 -16.96 12.84 -21.41
CA SER A 692 -17.03 14.15 -20.77
C SER A 692 -15.78 14.41 -19.94
N VAL A 693 -15.24 15.62 -20.03
CA VAL A 693 -14.01 16.06 -19.35
C VAL A 693 -14.28 17.39 -18.68
N SER A 694 -13.92 17.52 -17.40
CA SER A 694 -13.90 18.80 -16.68
C SER A 694 -12.46 19.17 -16.35
N VAL A 695 -11.99 20.26 -16.90
CA VAL A 695 -10.63 20.80 -16.73
C VAL A 695 -10.67 21.96 -15.73
N PRO A 696 -9.91 21.92 -14.62
CA PRO A 696 -9.89 22.99 -13.62
C PRO A 696 -9.36 24.32 -14.19
N HIS A 697 -9.71 25.42 -13.49
CA HIS A 697 -9.26 26.77 -13.85
C HIS A 697 -7.72 26.87 -13.94
N GLY A 698 -7.24 27.47 -15.02
CA GLY A 698 -5.81 27.64 -15.30
C GLY A 698 -5.05 26.37 -15.64
N CYS A 699 -5.76 25.27 -15.94
CA CYS A 699 -5.20 24.00 -16.39
C CYS A 699 -5.52 23.73 -17.86
N THR A 700 -4.82 22.73 -18.43
CA THR A 700 -5.05 22.25 -19.81
C THR A 700 -5.08 20.74 -19.85
N ALA A 701 -5.80 20.15 -20.79
CA ALA A 701 -5.79 18.72 -21.05
C ALA A 701 -5.45 18.42 -22.52
N HIS A 702 -4.70 17.35 -22.73
CA HIS A 702 -4.55 16.71 -24.03
C HIS A 702 -5.54 15.55 -24.11
N VAL A 703 -6.54 15.66 -24.99
CA VAL A 703 -7.60 14.66 -25.13
C VAL A 703 -7.34 13.79 -26.34
N VAL A 704 -7.33 12.47 -26.15
CA VAL A 704 -7.20 11.46 -27.22
C VAL A 704 -8.42 10.55 -27.20
N LEU A 705 -9.20 10.55 -28.27
CA LEU A 705 -10.42 9.75 -28.36
C LEU A 705 -10.12 8.30 -28.76
N PRO A 706 -10.57 7.29 -27.99
CA PRO A 706 -10.29 5.88 -28.28
C PRO A 706 -11.02 5.41 -29.54
N ASP A 707 -10.30 4.70 -30.41
CA ASP A 707 -10.83 4.10 -31.64
C ASP A 707 -11.70 5.07 -32.51
N HIS A 708 -11.39 6.39 -32.45
CA HIS A 708 -12.08 7.37 -33.29
C HIS A 708 -11.72 7.13 -34.78
N PRO A 709 -12.69 7.16 -35.71
CA PRO A 709 -12.45 6.85 -37.13
C PRO A 709 -11.34 7.68 -37.78
N GLU A 710 -11.13 8.92 -37.33
CA GLU A 710 -10.15 9.85 -37.90
C GLU A 710 -8.93 10.05 -36.98
N ALA A 711 -8.70 9.18 -35.98
CA ALA A 711 -7.61 9.29 -35.01
C ALA A 711 -7.53 10.70 -34.36
N PHE A 712 -8.58 11.09 -33.67
CA PHE A 712 -8.77 12.45 -33.15
C PHE A 712 -7.98 12.69 -31.85
N GLU A 713 -7.25 13.80 -31.80
CA GLU A 713 -6.63 14.34 -30.58
C GLU A 713 -6.68 15.86 -30.59
N GLU A 714 -6.80 16.49 -29.41
CA GLU A 714 -6.76 17.95 -29.26
C GLU A 714 -6.30 18.40 -27.87
N ASP A 715 -5.71 19.61 -27.80
CA ASP A 715 -5.45 20.30 -26.53
C ASP A 715 -6.62 21.22 -26.17
N VAL A 716 -7.17 21.07 -24.96
CA VAL A 716 -8.28 21.85 -24.45
C VAL A 716 -7.89 22.65 -23.20
N GLY A 717 -8.50 23.82 -23.03
CA GLY A 717 -8.35 24.66 -21.85
C GLY A 717 -9.36 24.30 -20.74
N GLU A 718 -9.45 25.19 -19.74
CA GLU A 718 -10.40 25.08 -18.64
C GLU A 718 -11.86 24.98 -19.09
N GLY A 719 -12.70 24.27 -18.33
CA GLY A 719 -14.12 24.12 -18.58
C GLY A 719 -14.57 22.69 -18.86
N GLU A 720 -15.81 22.60 -19.36
CA GLU A 720 -16.45 21.33 -19.69
C GLU A 720 -16.31 21.04 -21.19
N HIS A 721 -15.82 19.84 -21.53
CA HIS A 721 -15.68 19.36 -22.90
C HIS A 721 -16.45 18.05 -23.05
N ARG A 722 -17.10 17.86 -24.21
CA ARG A 722 -17.90 16.67 -24.48
C ARG A 722 -17.70 16.18 -25.89
N TYR A 723 -17.56 14.86 -26.02
CA TYR A 723 -17.36 14.16 -27.29
C TYR A 723 -18.38 13.04 -27.39
N GLN A 724 -18.89 12.83 -28.62
CA GLN A 724 -19.75 11.68 -28.91
C GLN A 724 -19.54 11.27 -30.36
N TYR A 725 -19.31 10.00 -30.62
CA TYR A 725 -19.08 9.46 -31.96
C TYR A 725 -19.33 7.94 -32.00
N MET A 726 -19.41 7.41 -33.22
CA MET A 726 -19.42 5.97 -33.45
C MET A 726 -17.95 5.51 -33.60
N PRO A 727 -17.42 4.67 -32.70
CA PRO A 727 -16.06 4.18 -32.80
C PRO A 727 -15.85 3.27 -34.01
N ALA A 728 -14.63 3.23 -34.53
CA ALA A 728 -14.26 2.33 -35.64
C ALA A 728 -14.27 0.85 -35.20
N ARG A 729 -14.12 0.60 -33.90
CA ARG A 729 -14.18 -0.75 -33.32
C ARG A 729 -15.57 -1.01 -32.76
N ASP A 730 -16.11 -2.19 -33.03
CA ASP A 730 -17.33 -2.66 -32.35
C ASP A 730 -16.97 -3.14 -30.94
N TYR A 731 -17.43 -2.38 -29.93
CA TYR A 731 -17.21 -2.70 -28.52
C TYR A 731 -18.23 -3.71 -27.96
N LEU A 732 -19.39 -3.85 -28.65
CA LEU A 732 -20.49 -4.67 -28.17
C LEU A 732 -20.35 -6.12 -28.59
N HIS A 733 -19.83 -6.37 -29.80
CA HIS A 733 -19.72 -7.69 -30.43
C HIS A 733 -18.25 -8.01 -30.74
N PRO A 734 -17.43 -8.36 -29.72
CA PRO A 734 -15.99 -8.54 -29.89
C PRO A 734 -15.59 -9.85 -30.55
N PHE A 735 -16.52 -10.79 -30.70
CA PHE A 735 -16.22 -12.13 -31.21
C PHE A 735 -16.50 -12.25 -32.70
N ASP A 736 -15.45 -12.54 -33.45
CA ASP A 736 -15.50 -12.75 -34.91
C ASP A 736 -14.56 -13.91 -35.28
N GLU A 737 -14.22 -14.02 -36.54
CA GLU A 737 -13.27 -15.02 -37.07
C GLU A 737 -11.83 -14.81 -36.55
N HIS A 738 -11.49 -13.68 -35.99
CA HIS A 738 -10.20 -13.37 -35.38
C HIS A 738 -10.21 -13.51 -33.85
N ALA A 739 -11.34 -13.93 -33.27
CA ALA A 739 -11.47 -14.02 -31.80
C ALA A 739 -10.47 -15.05 -31.23
N LEU A 740 -9.89 -14.70 -30.07
CA LEU A 740 -9.06 -15.61 -29.30
C LEU A 740 -9.93 -16.69 -28.65
N ILE A 741 -9.57 -17.94 -28.80
CA ILE A 741 -10.34 -19.05 -28.23
C ILE A 741 -10.48 -18.93 -26.71
N LEU A 742 -9.46 -18.46 -26.00
CA LEU A 742 -9.54 -18.21 -24.56
C LEU A 742 -10.63 -17.19 -24.20
N ASP A 743 -10.80 -16.13 -24.99
CA ASP A 743 -11.84 -15.12 -24.74
C ASP A 743 -13.23 -15.69 -24.98
N ILE A 744 -13.37 -16.55 -26.00
CA ILE A 744 -14.62 -17.29 -26.27
C ILE A 744 -14.97 -18.19 -25.08
N MET A 745 -14.00 -18.97 -24.57
CA MET A 745 -14.19 -19.89 -23.44
C MET A 745 -14.56 -19.14 -22.13
N ARG A 746 -14.09 -17.91 -21.95
CA ARG A 746 -14.38 -17.08 -20.75
C ARG A 746 -15.73 -16.37 -20.79
N ASN A 747 -16.39 -16.32 -21.95
CA ASN A 747 -17.73 -15.77 -22.06
C ASN A 747 -18.76 -16.91 -22.10
N PRO A 748 -19.66 -17.06 -21.13
CA PRO A 748 -20.56 -18.21 -21.03
C PRO A 748 -21.44 -18.44 -22.25
N GLN A 749 -21.90 -17.36 -22.91
CA GLN A 749 -22.73 -17.46 -24.11
C GLN A 749 -21.91 -17.87 -25.33
N ALA A 750 -20.72 -17.31 -25.49
CA ALA A 750 -19.80 -17.67 -26.57
C ALA A 750 -19.27 -19.11 -26.42
N ASP A 751 -18.95 -19.54 -25.21
CA ASP A 751 -18.50 -20.89 -24.89
C ASP A 751 -19.58 -21.95 -25.18
N ALA A 752 -20.84 -21.68 -24.86
CA ALA A 752 -21.96 -22.54 -25.20
C ALA A 752 -22.12 -22.70 -26.72
N ILE A 753 -21.99 -21.60 -27.48
CA ILE A 753 -22.03 -21.65 -28.97
C ILE A 753 -20.81 -22.42 -29.50
N PHE A 754 -19.65 -22.24 -28.91
CA PHE A 754 -18.42 -22.95 -29.27
C PHE A 754 -18.56 -24.48 -29.02
N ALA A 755 -19.06 -24.87 -27.85
CA ALA A 755 -19.30 -26.27 -27.50
C ALA A 755 -20.32 -26.95 -28.41
N GLU A 756 -21.40 -26.27 -28.81
CA GLU A 756 -22.42 -26.76 -29.70
C GLU A 756 -21.90 -26.91 -31.15
N HIS A 757 -21.23 -25.87 -31.66
CA HIS A 757 -20.83 -25.82 -33.07
C HIS A 757 -19.55 -26.59 -33.37
N ALA A 758 -18.59 -26.60 -32.46
CA ALA A 758 -17.27 -27.21 -32.65
C ALA A 758 -16.85 -28.07 -31.45
N PRO A 759 -17.62 -29.11 -31.09
CA PRO A 759 -17.45 -29.87 -29.84
C PRO A 759 -16.07 -30.53 -29.71
N GLY A 760 -15.47 -31.00 -30.78
CA GLY A 760 -14.14 -31.61 -30.76
C GLY A 760 -13.03 -30.57 -30.58
N LEU A 761 -13.17 -29.37 -31.16
CA LEU A 761 -12.23 -28.29 -30.99
C LEU A 761 -12.37 -27.67 -29.59
N HIS A 762 -13.61 -27.53 -29.08
CA HIS A 762 -13.90 -27.11 -27.73
C HIS A 762 -13.27 -28.05 -26.68
N ALA A 763 -13.44 -29.36 -26.83
CA ALA A 763 -12.79 -30.33 -25.94
C ALA A 763 -11.25 -30.21 -25.95
N LEU A 764 -10.65 -29.98 -27.14
CA LEU A 764 -9.21 -29.78 -27.27
C LEU A 764 -8.75 -28.43 -26.64
N ALA A 765 -9.59 -27.40 -26.64
CA ALA A 765 -9.29 -26.12 -26.01
C ALA A 765 -9.30 -26.23 -24.48
N TRP A 766 -10.12 -27.10 -23.88
CA TRP A 766 -10.12 -27.41 -22.46
C TRP A 766 -9.06 -28.41 -22.01
N ASP A 767 -8.36 -29.06 -22.94
CA ASP A 767 -7.25 -29.95 -22.61
C ASP A 767 -6.05 -29.15 -22.10
N PRO A 768 -5.58 -29.37 -20.84
CA PRO A 768 -4.47 -28.64 -20.26
C PRO A 768 -3.14 -28.83 -21.02
N ASP A 769 -2.98 -29.92 -21.75
CA ASP A 769 -1.78 -30.20 -22.55
C ASP A 769 -1.83 -29.57 -23.94
N SER A 770 -2.93 -28.87 -24.28
CA SER A 770 -3.14 -28.22 -25.58
C SER A 770 -2.87 -26.71 -25.51
N ASP A 771 -2.25 -26.17 -26.56
CA ASP A 771 -2.06 -24.74 -26.77
C ASP A 771 -3.21 -24.07 -27.55
N VAL A 772 -4.27 -24.80 -27.87
CA VAL A 772 -5.38 -24.33 -28.72
C VAL A 772 -6.08 -23.11 -28.11
N ARG A 773 -6.29 -23.08 -26.81
CA ARG A 773 -6.92 -21.93 -26.13
C ARG A 773 -6.15 -20.61 -26.30
N ALA A 774 -4.85 -20.66 -26.57
CA ALA A 774 -4.02 -19.48 -26.81
C ALA A 774 -3.94 -19.07 -28.29
N LYS A 775 -4.74 -19.70 -29.19
CA LYS A 775 -4.79 -19.39 -30.61
C LYS A 775 -6.04 -18.60 -30.96
N HIS A 776 -5.93 -17.77 -31.98
CA HIS A 776 -7.10 -17.18 -32.64
C HIS A 776 -7.78 -18.18 -33.56
N LEU A 777 -9.07 -18.03 -33.83
CA LEU A 777 -9.83 -18.96 -34.66
C LEU A 777 -9.22 -19.11 -36.08
N ASP A 778 -8.75 -18.02 -36.68
CA ASP A 778 -8.10 -17.97 -37.98
C ASP A 778 -6.65 -18.47 -37.99
N GLU A 779 -6.02 -18.62 -36.82
CA GLU A 779 -4.64 -19.12 -36.67
C GLU A 779 -4.56 -20.63 -36.47
N LEU A 780 -5.69 -21.36 -36.48
CA LEU A 780 -5.71 -22.80 -36.32
C LEU A 780 -5.01 -23.47 -37.50
N SER A 781 -3.76 -23.90 -37.30
CA SER A 781 -2.88 -24.43 -38.32
C SER A 781 -2.31 -25.80 -37.95
N TRP A 782 -1.08 -26.09 -38.35
CA TRP A 782 -0.33 -27.28 -37.99
C TRP A 782 -0.36 -27.55 -36.47
N GLY A 783 -0.62 -28.81 -36.09
CA GLY A 783 -0.77 -29.22 -34.69
C GLY A 783 -2.23 -29.42 -34.27
N VAL A 784 -3.20 -28.82 -35.00
CA VAL A 784 -4.63 -29.11 -34.80
C VAL A 784 -5.10 -30.05 -35.92
N PRO A 785 -5.69 -31.20 -35.64
CA PRO A 785 -6.20 -32.13 -36.68
C PRO A 785 -7.15 -31.42 -37.65
N ARG A 786 -7.02 -31.73 -38.97
CA ARG A 786 -7.81 -31.05 -40.02
C ARG A 786 -9.31 -31.13 -39.77
N ALA A 787 -9.80 -32.24 -39.24
CA ALA A 787 -11.20 -32.44 -38.92
C ALA A 787 -11.70 -31.54 -37.81
N LEU A 788 -10.83 -31.17 -36.83
CA LEU A 788 -11.15 -30.24 -35.75
C LEU A 788 -11.05 -28.79 -36.23
N ARG A 789 -10.08 -28.45 -37.05
CA ARG A 789 -9.98 -27.12 -37.69
C ARG A 789 -11.23 -26.80 -38.52
N ALA A 790 -11.75 -27.74 -39.27
CA ALA A 790 -12.97 -27.57 -40.06
C ALA A 790 -14.21 -27.28 -39.18
N GLN A 791 -14.17 -27.60 -37.90
CA GLN A 791 -15.25 -27.23 -36.96
C GLN A 791 -15.26 -25.72 -36.64
N ALA A 792 -14.15 -25.01 -36.84
CA ALA A 792 -14.12 -23.57 -36.70
C ALA A 792 -14.79 -22.83 -37.86
N ASP A 793 -15.01 -23.50 -38.99
CA ASP A 793 -15.64 -22.88 -40.18
C ASP A 793 -17.06 -22.37 -39.81
N GLY A 794 -17.31 -21.10 -40.01
CA GLY A 794 -18.60 -20.44 -39.70
C GLY A 794 -18.86 -20.18 -38.23
N LEU A 795 -17.94 -20.57 -37.31
CA LEU A 795 -18.08 -20.28 -35.88
C LEU A 795 -18.07 -18.76 -35.62
N GLY A 796 -17.16 -18.00 -36.24
CA GLY A 796 -17.08 -16.53 -36.11
C GLY A 796 -18.40 -15.84 -36.46
N GLU A 797 -19.11 -16.27 -37.52
CA GLU A 797 -20.42 -15.70 -37.88
C GLU A 797 -21.49 -15.91 -36.79
N LYS A 798 -21.43 -17.03 -36.06
CA LYS A 798 -22.36 -17.30 -34.96
C LYS A 798 -22.00 -16.49 -33.73
N LEU A 799 -20.70 -16.33 -33.47
CA LEU A 799 -20.18 -15.59 -32.31
C LEU A 799 -20.40 -14.08 -32.45
N ARG A 800 -20.48 -13.50 -33.64
CA ARG A 800 -20.81 -12.10 -33.89
C ARG A 800 -22.18 -11.66 -33.33
N LYS A 801 -23.02 -12.61 -32.92
CA LYS A 801 -24.31 -12.33 -32.28
C LYS A 801 -24.23 -12.25 -30.76
N VAL A 802 -23.07 -12.55 -30.19
CA VAL A 802 -22.84 -12.49 -28.75
C VAL A 802 -22.48 -11.08 -28.38
N GLU A 803 -23.36 -10.44 -27.62
CA GLU A 803 -23.16 -9.14 -27.05
C GLU A 803 -22.50 -9.25 -25.67
N LEU A 804 -21.52 -8.41 -25.39
CA LEU A 804 -20.98 -8.27 -24.02
C LEU A 804 -22.03 -7.58 -23.14
N ALA A 805 -22.43 -8.26 -22.07
CA ALA A 805 -23.44 -7.78 -21.11
C ALA A 805 -22.95 -6.61 -20.23
#